data_ba3485a454493ffd6a4e3968c25a15ee
#
_entry.id   ba3485a454493ffd6a4e3968c25a15ee
#
_cell.length_a   1.000
_cell.length_b   1.000
_cell.length_c   1.000
_cell.angle_alpha   90.00
_cell.angle_beta   90.00
_cell.angle_gamma   90.00
#
_symmetry.space_group_name_H-M   'P 1'
#
loop_
_entity.id
_entity.type
_entity.pdbx_description
1 polymer ?
#
loop_
_entity_poly.entity_id
_entity_poly.type
_entity_poly.pdbx_seq_one_letter_code
_entity_poly.pdbx_strand_id
1 'polypeptide(L)'
;MKISLNWLSQYIDLSGLSVDEMSDMLTFAGIEVEDIRQQGVDSPYVVVARVAAAEQHPQADRLKVCQVDVGDGTLHQIVCGAQNYKVGDKVPCALPGAVLPGNVEIKVGKLRGVESRGMLCSASELGLPDKEHGLWILPQELEPGTPISQVVKADTLVEVEVTPNRPDLLSHNGMAYELAAISGREYKPVPIDDAGVALEPAGDFVRLDQPELNPYYTAVKISGVNVQESPEWLKERLVAVGLRPINNIVDITNFVLHELGTPLHAFDAAKVQGGIVTRTAYEGETIKALDGQEYTLNCTDLVVADQSGKALAIGGVMGGEESGVTDATTDIILESAWFKPSSVRATSRRLALSSDSSYRFERGTSAWNVLRGSVRAVELILQLAGGTASPTYVAGSPVPNPAHASMPSCGGADGPVSVPASLKQGKGATVTNELGFVKLPWKALDQISGGSISHEEGARILTALGLKQVPESPECWLIPPHRLDLTRPCDLLEEIVRVFGLDGIPSRFSGPFVAESPVDAAYNFQMELRRKLAALGFYETQTIKLIASESADGAIAQVKDALPLRPLQDGDLIRVSLPLSEDHSVLRPAHTPGLIAAAVRNSNQGVSGLRFFELGRVFRNTGGGKGRDIETDTLGILVSGDRTARSWADPRPEQASFEDLLAVMAVLAPGHRFTLTPARPREQAALGADVQLDGKACGYFARLSLARCRELGLGQPVYVAELDLRKMQEILTAPVKAAELPQFPGSSRDAAMELPLSTPNADIVKAVESAREKLLVSYSCFDVFTDPSGEKLPADRKSIAYTFLYRDPAKTLTAAEVDAAHQRVLKALTDKVKGLSFR
;
A
#
# COMPACT_ATOMS: atom_id res chain seq x y z
N MET A 1 -10.73 12.63 -5.22
CA MET A 1 -11.81 13.67 -5.23
C MET A 1 -12.00 14.17 -6.63
N LYS A 2 -13.27 14.43 -7.05
CA LYS A 2 -13.57 15.01 -8.36
C LYS A 2 -13.70 16.52 -8.27
N ILE A 3 -13.04 17.22 -9.18
CA ILE A 3 -12.98 18.68 -9.26
C ILE A 3 -13.49 19.10 -10.63
N SER A 4 -14.50 19.99 -10.66
CA SER A 4 -14.93 20.69 -11.85
C SER A 4 -14.10 21.95 -12.04
N LEU A 5 -13.44 22.12 -13.19
CA LEU A 5 -12.67 23.33 -13.46
C LEU A 5 -13.58 24.57 -13.61
N ASN A 6 -14.79 24.41 -14.15
CA ASN A 6 -15.78 25.49 -14.19
C ASN A 6 -16.19 25.94 -12.79
N TRP A 7 -16.31 25.04 -11.84
CA TRP A 7 -16.59 25.38 -10.44
C TRP A 7 -15.36 26.01 -9.77
N LEU A 8 -14.18 25.39 -9.96
CA LEU A 8 -12.92 25.85 -9.39
C LEU A 8 -12.59 27.29 -9.82
N SER A 9 -12.88 27.64 -11.08
CA SER A 9 -12.62 28.97 -11.67
C SER A 9 -13.34 30.14 -10.97
N GLN A 10 -14.30 29.85 -10.11
CA GLN A 10 -14.96 30.85 -9.29
C GLN A 10 -14.08 31.36 -8.14
N TYR A 11 -13.14 30.53 -7.70
CA TYR A 11 -12.27 30.80 -6.55
C TYR A 11 -10.83 31.11 -6.95
N ILE A 12 -10.45 30.82 -8.18
CA ILE A 12 -9.12 31.12 -8.74
C ILE A 12 -9.23 31.36 -10.26
N ASP A 13 -8.50 32.33 -10.77
CA ASP A 13 -8.44 32.55 -12.21
C ASP A 13 -7.54 31.49 -12.87
N LEU A 14 -8.12 30.61 -13.69
CA LEU A 14 -7.43 29.57 -14.44
C LEU A 14 -7.03 30.00 -15.86
N SER A 15 -7.30 31.25 -16.28
CA SER A 15 -6.97 31.71 -17.63
C SER A 15 -5.48 31.59 -17.93
N GLY A 16 -5.14 31.05 -19.11
CA GLY A 16 -3.76 30.87 -19.55
C GLY A 16 -3.00 29.74 -18.85
N LEU A 17 -3.68 28.92 -18.04
CA LEU A 17 -3.11 27.69 -17.46
C LEU A 17 -3.76 26.51 -18.18
N SER A 18 -2.94 25.71 -18.86
CA SER A 18 -3.40 24.45 -19.46
C SER A 18 -3.71 23.40 -18.40
N VAL A 19 -4.55 22.44 -18.77
CA VAL A 19 -4.92 21.34 -17.87
C VAL A 19 -3.69 20.50 -17.52
N ASP A 20 -2.79 20.28 -18.48
CA ASP A 20 -1.56 19.53 -18.25
C ASP A 20 -0.61 20.26 -17.29
N GLU A 21 -0.41 21.59 -17.46
CA GLU A 21 0.38 22.38 -16.52
C GLU A 21 -0.19 22.37 -15.12
N MET A 22 -1.51 22.46 -14.98
CA MET A 22 -2.20 22.37 -13.69
C MET A 22 -2.01 20.96 -13.06
N SER A 23 -2.14 19.91 -13.87
CA SER A 23 -1.93 18.53 -13.43
C SER A 23 -0.50 18.33 -12.91
N ASP A 24 0.49 18.83 -13.65
CA ASP A 24 1.88 18.76 -13.22
C ASP A 24 2.11 19.54 -11.93
N MET A 25 1.60 20.78 -11.80
CA MET A 25 1.72 21.59 -10.60
C MET A 25 1.14 20.87 -9.38
N LEU A 26 -0.05 20.26 -9.49
CA LEU A 26 -0.68 19.52 -8.40
C LEU A 26 0.13 18.28 -8.05
N THR A 27 0.50 17.47 -9.04
CA THR A 27 1.22 16.21 -8.85
C THR A 27 2.58 16.44 -8.20
N PHE A 28 3.38 17.39 -8.70
CA PHE A 28 4.68 17.71 -8.12
C PHE A 28 4.60 18.37 -6.74
N ALA A 29 3.47 18.98 -6.42
CA ALA A 29 3.20 19.49 -5.07
C ALA A 29 2.59 18.42 -4.12
N GLY A 30 2.53 17.14 -4.55
CA GLY A 30 2.09 16.00 -3.74
C GLY A 30 0.59 15.72 -3.78
N ILE A 31 -0.13 16.25 -4.79
CA ILE A 31 -1.55 15.96 -5.04
C ILE A 31 -1.64 15.21 -6.37
N GLU A 32 -1.71 13.89 -6.31
CA GLU A 32 -1.70 13.05 -7.51
C GLU A 32 -2.99 13.23 -8.32
N VAL A 33 -2.83 13.51 -9.62
CA VAL A 33 -3.94 13.57 -10.57
C VAL A 33 -4.09 12.18 -11.18
N GLU A 34 -5.21 11.51 -10.87
CA GLU A 34 -5.49 10.13 -11.30
C GLU A 34 -6.14 10.07 -12.68
N ASP A 35 -7.03 11.04 -12.98
CA ASP A 35 -7.79 11.03 -14.22
C ASP A 35 -8.23 12.45 -14.62
N ILE A 36 -8.30 12.70 -15.91
CA ILE A 36 -8.79 13.95 -16.50
C ILE A 36 -9.82 13.59 -17.57
N ARG A 37 -11.05 14.07 -17.37
CA ARG A 37 -12.16 13.83 -18.31
C ARG A 37 -12.77 15.13 -18.79
N GLN A 38 -13.00 15.19 -20.08
CA GLN A 38 -13.82 16.27 -20.65
C GLN A 38 -15.29 15.86 -20.63
N GLN A 39 -16.13 16.74 -20.11
CA GLN A 39 -17.58 16.59 -20.07
C GLN A 39 -18.20 17.68 -20.94
N GLY A 40 -19.07 17.26 -21.85
CA GLY A 40 -19.61 18.19 -22.86
C GLY A 40 -18.60 18.52 -23.95
N VAL A 41 -19.04 19.26 -24.95
CA VAL A 41 -18.23 19.66 -26.10
C VAL A 41 -18.43 21.15 -26.37
N ASP A 42 -17.35 21.91 -26.32
CA ASP A 42 -17.33 23.30 -26.77
C ASP A 42 -16.87 23.35 -28.23
N SER A 43 -17.81 23.07 -29.14
CA SER A 43 -17.57 23.10 -30.57
C SER A 43 -18.76 23.70 -31.33
N PRO A 44 -18.55 24.66 -32.22
CA PRO A 44 -19.61 25.19 -33.04
C PRO A 44 -20.13 24.19 -34.07
N TYR A 45 -19.43 23.08 -34.26
CA TYR A 45 -19.84 22.00 -35.18
C TYR A 45 -20.66 20.90 -34.50
N VAL A 46 -20.99 21.03 -33.23
CA VAL A 46 -21.91 20.11 -32.53
C VAL A 46 -23.17 20.91 -32.20
N VAL A 47 -24.27 20.61 -32.90
CA VAL A 47 -25.48 21.41 -32.81
C VAL A 47 -26.71 20.56 -32.49
N VAL A 48 -27.76 21.22 -31.99
CA VAL A 48 -29.10 20.63 -31.93
C VAL A 48 -29.58 20.36 -33.34
N ALA A 49 -30.07 19.18 -33.63
CA ALA A 49 -30.58 18.79 -34.92
C ALA A 49 -31.94 18.08 -34.76
N ARG A 50 -32.85 18.30 -35.71
CA ARG A 50 -34.12 17.62 -35.76
C ARG A 50 -34.11 16.51 -36.81
N VAL A 51 -34.55 15.33 -36.43
CA VAL A 51 -34.69 14.20 -37.37
C VAL A 51 -35.93 14.43 -38.25
N ALA A 52 -35.75 14.86 -39.49
CA ALA A 52 -36.84 15.15 -40.43
C ALA A 52 -37.40 13.89 -41.09
N ALA A 53 -36.53 12.90 -41.40
CA ALA A 53 -36.93 11.59 -41.92
C ALA A 53 -35.92 10.52 -41.50
N ALA A 54 -36.35 9.26 -41.42
CA ALA A 54 -35.48 8.11 -41.12
C ALA A 54 -35.98 6.89 -41.87
N GLU A 55 -35.16 6.36 -42.78
CA GLU A 55 -35.49 5.21 -43.62
C GLU A 55 -34.51 4.07 -43.31
N GLN A 56 -34.93 2.83 -43.55
CA GLN A 56 -34.07 1.65 -43.37
C GLN A 56 -32.86 1.67 -44.32
N HIS A 57 -31.69 1.38 -43.83
CA HIS A 57 -30.47 1.31 -44.66
C HIS A 57 -30.55 0.16 -45.66
N PRO A 58 -30.25 0.41 -46.96
CA PRO A 58 -30.44 -0.61 -48.01
C PRO A 58 -29.60 -1.88 -47.90
N GLN A 59 -28.52 -1.84 -47.10
CA GLN A 59 -27.61 -2.98 -46.97
C GLN A 59 -27.31 -3.33 -45.47
N ALA A 60 -28.13 -2.84 -44.52
CA ALA A 60 -27.83 -3.11 -43.10
C ALA A 60 -29.13 -3.02 -42.24
N ASP A 61 -29.48 -4.16 -41.62
CA ASP A 61 -30.71 -4.28 -40.83
C ASP A 61 -30.75 -3.45 -39.56
N ARG A 62 -29.61 -3.02 -39.02
CA ARG A 62 -29.49 -2.27 -37.80
C ARG A 62 -29.19 -0.77 -38.01
N LEU A 63 -29.09 -0.32 -39.27
CA LEU A 63 -28.79 1.08 -39.58
C LEU A 63 -29.99 1.75 -40.22
N LYS A 64 -30.16 3.05 -39.96
CA LYS A 64 -31.14 3.91 -40.64
C LYS A 64 -30.38 5.04 -41.33
N VAL A 65 -30.88 5.47 -42.46
CA VAL A 65 -30.47 6.68 -43.19
C VAL A 65 -31.41 7.79 -42.78
N CYS A 66 -30.90 8.79 -42.07
CA CYS A 66 -31.66 9.93 -41.56
C CYS A 66 -31.43 11.16 -42.42
N GLN A 67 -32.48 11.92 -42.64
CA GLN A 67 -32.44 13.29 -43.12
C GLN A 67 -32.61 14.20 -41.90
N VAL A 68 -31.61 15.03 -41.64
CA VAL A 68 -31.50 15.80 -40.38
C VAL A 68 -31.42 17.29 -40.68
N ASP A 69 -32.26 18.05 -40.05
CA ASP A 69 -32.28 19.50 -40.09
C ASP A 69 -31.38 20.06 -38.99
N VAL A 70 -30.32 20.74 -39.38
CA VAL A 70 -29.33 21.35 -38.46
C VAL A 70 -29.43 22.87 -38.39
N GLY A 71 -30.55 23.43 -38.90
CA GLY A 71 -30.83 24.86 -38.84
C GLY A 71 -30.17 25.72 -39.93
N ASP A 72 -29.47 25.14 -40.89
CA ASP A 72 -28.79 25.85 -42.00
C ASP A 72 -29.65 25.95 -43.27
N GLY A 73 -30.87 25.48 -43.20
CA GLY A 73 -31.84 25.45 -44.31
C GLY A 73 -31.66 24.30 -45.28
N THR A 74 -30.75 23.35 -45.00
CA THR A 74 -30.57 22.14 -45.81
C THR A 74 -30.71 20.88 -44.94
N LEU A 75 -31.12 19.76 -45.58
CA LEU A 75 -31.16 18.48 -44.88
C LEU A 75 -29.86 17.72 -45.09
N HIS A 76 -29.27 17.32 -44.00
CA HIS A 76 -28.05 16.54 -43.98
C HIS A 76 -28.35 15.03 -43.90
N GLN A 77 -27.77 14.24 -44.79
CA GLN A 77 -27.86 12.79 -44.72
C GLN A 77 -26.88 12.24 -43.71
N ILE A 78 -27.37 11.52 -42.70
CA ILE A 78 -26.58 10.90 -41.64
C ILE A 78 -27.05 9.44 -41.44
N VAL A 79 -26.10 8.52 -41.36
CA VAL A 79 -26.37 7.10 -41.06
C VAL A 79 -26.25 6.89 -39.55
N CYS A 80 -27.31 6.38 -38.94
CA CYS A 80 -27.41 6.16 -37.50
C CYS A 80 -27.77 4.72 -37.15
N GLY A 81 -27.15 4.18 -36.12
CA GLY A 81 -27.38 2.82 -35.60
C GLY A 81 -28.30 2.74 -34.38
N ALA A 82 -28.65 3.88 -33.79
CA ALA A 82 -29.51 3.92 -32.60
C ALA A 82 -30.96 3.57 -32.95
N GLN A 83 -31.73 3.10 -31.98
CA GLN A 83 -33.09 2.66 -32.18
C GLN A 83 -34.11 3.45 -31.30
N ASN A 84 -33.64 4.28 -30.38
CA ASN A 84 -34.42 4.96 -29.35
C ASN A 84 -35.01 6.31 -29.79
N TYR A 85 -34.95 6.67 -31.07
CA TYR A 85 -35.44 7.93 -31.59
C TYR A 85 -36.55 7.73 -32.65
N LYS A 86 -37.34 8.75 -32.87
CA LYS A 86 -38.39 8.84 -33.89
C LYS A 86 -38.23 10.12 -34.72
N VAL A 87 -38.94 10.15 -35.88
CA VAL A 87 -39.03 11.35 -36.71
C VAL A 87 -39.68 12.48 -35.89
N GLY A 88 -39.08 13.66 -35.93
CA GLY A 88 -39.45 14.82 -35.13
C GLY A 88 -38.65 15.06 -33.89
N ASP A 89 -37.91 14.07 -33.38
CA ASP A 89 -37.05 14.22 -32.20
C ASP A 89 -35.88 15.14 -32.48
N LYS A 90 -35.50 15.90 -31.44
CA LYS A 90 -34.29 16.73 -31.42
C LYS A 90 -33.18 15.99 -30.74
N VAL A 91 -32.00 15.95 -31.37
CA VAL A 91 -30.80 15.21 -30.92
C VAL A 91 -29.55 16.00 -31.19
N PRO A 92 -28.45 15.77 -30.47
CA PRO A 92 -27.15 16.36 -30.83
C PRO A 92 -26.63 15.76 -32.12
N CYS A 93 -26.12 16.62 -32.98
CA CYS A 93 -25.49 16.26 -34.26
C CYS A 93 -24.10 16.85 -34.34
N ALA A 94 -23.11 16.01 -34.47
CA ALA A 94 -21.74 16.40 -34.78
C ALA A 94 -21.52 16.47 -36.29
N LEU A 95 -21.28 17.68 -36.80
CA LEU A 95 -20.97 17.96 -38.19
C LEU A 95 -19.50 17.70 -38.51
N PRO A 96 -19.12 17.55 -39.81
CA PRO A 96 -17.73 17.40 -40.21
C PRO A 96 -16.88 18.57 -39.70
N GLY A 97 -15.74 18.25 -39.06
CA GLY A 97 -14.85 19.21 -38.39
C GLY A 97 -15.08 19.27 -36.87
N ALA A 98 -16.13 18.64 -36.33
CA ALA A 98 -16.26 18.47 -34.89
C ALA A 98 -15.21 17.50 -34.37
N VAL A 99 -14.66 17.79 -33.18
CA VAL A 99 -13.80 16.88 -32.40
C VAL A 99 -14.56 16.55 -31.13
N LEU A 100 -14.89 15.28 -30.96
CA LEU A 100 -15.57 14.74 -29.79
C LEU A 100 -14.57 14.23 -28.72
N PRO A 101 -15.02 14.01 -27.47
CA PRO A 101 -14.19 13.41 -26.43
C PRO A 101 -13.44 12.15 -26.90
N GLY A 102 -12.19 11.98 -26.47
CA GLY A 102 -11.31 10.93 -26.99
C GLY A 102 -10.66 11.26 -28.33
N ASN A 103 -10.63 12.54 -28.73
CA ASN A 103 -10.01 13.02 -30.00
C ASN A 103 -10.65 12.40 -31.26
N VAL A 104 -11.94 12.12 -31.22
CA VAL A 104 -12.66 11.56 -32.36
C VAL A 104 -13.06 12.69 -33.30
N GLU A 105 -12.33 12.82 -34.41
CA GLU A 105 -12.63 13.81 -35.47
C GLU A 105 -13.74 13.32 -36.39
N ILE A 106 -14.83 14.10 -36.52
CA ILE A 106 -15.94 13.78 -37.39
C ILE A 106 -15.65 14.24 -38.83
N LYS A 107 -15.74 13.32 -39.75
CA LYS A 107 -15.50 13.55 -41.19
C LYS A 107 -16.67 13.03 -42.02
N VAL A 108 -16.82 13.54 -43.27
CA VAL A 108 -17.74 12.92 -44.23
C VAL A 108 -17.22 11.49 -44.53
N GLY A 109 -18.03 10.50 -44.27
CA GLY A 109 -17.70 9.10 -44.46
C GLY A 109 -18.77 8.32 -45.22
N LYS A 110 -18.45 7.06 -45.58
CA LYS A 110 -19.42 6.11 -46.16
C LYS A 110 -19.58 4.93 -45.24
N LEU A 111 -20.79 4.69 -44.75
CA LEU A 111 -21.13 3.52 -43.96
C LEU A 111 -21.87 2.52 -44.87
N ARG A 112 -21.25 1.36 -45.12
CA ARG A 112 -21.75 0.33 -46.01
C ARG A 112 -22.30 0.89 -47.37
N GLY A 113 -21.51 1.81 -47.97
CA GLY A 113 -21.80 2.41 -49.26
C GLY A 113 -22.70 3.64 -49.28
N VAL A 114 -23.35 3.99 -48.15
CA VAL A 114 -24.18 5.19 -48.00
C VAL A 114 -23.36 6.32 -47.34
N GLU A 115 -23.37 7.51 -47.91
CA GLU A 115 -22.67 8.68 -47.41
C GLU A 115 -23.33 9.19 -46.12
N SER A 116 -22.50 9.48 -45.10
CA SER A 116 -22.90 10.14 -43.86
C SER A 116 -22.12 11.44 -43.71
N ARG A 117 -22.83 12.56 -43.56
CA ARG A 117 -22.29 13.92 -43.39
C ARG A 117 -22.32 14.37 -41.93
N GLY A 118 -21.84 13.52 -41.02
CA GLY A 118 -21.87 13.79 -39.60
C GLY A 118 -22.29 12.58 -38.79
N MET A 119 -22.51 12.78 -37.51
CA MET A 119 -22.90 11.74 -36.55
C MET A 119 -23.94 12.27 -35.59
N LEU A 120 -25.05 11.54 -35.40
CA LEU A 120 -25.99 11.80 -34.30
C LEU A 120 -25.40 11.21 -33.01
N CYS A 121 -25.40 11.99 -31.94
CA CYS A 121 -24.64 11.64 -30.73
C CYS A 121 -25.56 11.19 -29.58
N SER A 122 -25.05 10.21 -28.84
CA SER A 122 -25.51 9.87 -27.50
C SER A 122 -24.96 10.88 -26.49
N ALA A 123 -25.43 10.85 -25.24
CA ALA A 123 -24.86 11.62 -24.16
C ALA A 123 -23.42 11.19 -23.88
N SER A 124 -23.12 9.89 -23.89
CA SER A 124 -21.78 9.35 -23.65
C SER A 124 -20.76 9.77 -24.71
N GLU A 125 -21.14 9.88 -25.98
CA GLU A 125 -20.26 10.37 -27.06
C GLU A 125 -19.90 11.85 -26.88
N LEU A 126 -20.69 12.60 -26.13
CA LEU A 126 -20.42 13.99 -25.72
C LEU A 126 -19.73 14.06 -24.34
N GLY A 127 -19.30 12.94 -23.76
CA GLY A 127 -18.67 12.88 -22.43
C GLY A 127 -19.65 13.09 -21.28
N LEU A 128 -20.96 13.05 -21.54
CA LEU A 128 -22.01 13.21 -20.53
C LEU A 128 -22.45 11.85 -19.98
N PRO A 129 -22.99 11.79 -18.75
CA PRO A 129 -23.56 10.55 -18.21
C PRO A 129 -24.65 9.99 -19.09
N ASP A 130 -24.53 8.75 -19.54
CA ASP A 130 -25.50 8.08 -20.39
C ASP A 130 -26.59 7.41 -19.52
N LYS A 131 -27.82 7.92 -19.61
CA LYS A 131 -28.97 7.40 -18.87
C LYS A 131 -29.83 6.42 -19.68
N GLU A 132 -29.74 6.42 -21.03
CA GLU A 132 -30.78 5.81 -21.89
C GLU A 132 -30.23 4.87 -22.99
N HIS A 133 -28.99 4.54 -23.05
CA HIS A 133 -28.39 3.68 -24.11
C HIS A 133 -28.92 3.99 -25.51
N GLY A 134 -28.40 5.03 -26.14
CA GLY A 134 -28.82 5.48 -27.48
C GLY A 134 -28.58 6.96 -27.71
N LEU A 135 -29.28 7.57 -28.66
CA LEU A 135 -29.17 9.01 -28.89
C LEU A 135 -29.72 9.78 -27.70
N TRP A 136 -29.06 10.89 -27.37
CA TRP A 136 -29.57 11.81 -26.39
C TRP A 136 -30.77 12.60 -26.97
N ILE A 137 -31.97 12.33 -26.48
CA ILE A 137 -33.18 13.05 -26.91
C ILE A 137 -33.28 14.38 -26.18
N LEU A 138 -33.24 15.46 -26.92
CA LEU A 138 -33.24 16.82 -26.40
C LEU A 138 -34.66 17.39 -26.26
N PRO A 139 -34.85 18.39 -25.36
CA PRO A 139 -36.14 19.10 -25.25
C PRO A 139 -36.61 19.68 -26.57
N GLN A 140 -37.93 19.64 -26.79
CA GLN A 140 -38.56 20.10 -28.05
C GLN A 140 -38.52 21.61 -28.27
N GLU A 141 -38.23 22.38 -27.22
CA GLU A 141 -38.18 23.86 -27.26
C GLU A 141 -36.85 24.35 -27.88
N LEU A 142 -35.85 23.54 -27.95
CA LEU A 142 -34.54 23.91 -28.51
C LEU A 142 -34.64 24.07 -30.03
N GLU A 143 -34.06 25.13 -30.58
CA GLU A 143 -34.07 25.36 -32.03
C GLU A 143 -32.94 24.57 -32.73
N PRO A 144 -33.21 23.92 -33.88
CA PRO A 144 -32.17 23.33 -34.71
C PRO A 144 -31.09 24.36 -35.07
N GLY A 145 -29.81 23.96 -35.03
CA GLY A 145 -28.65 24.84 -35.23
C GLY A 145 -28.09 25.47 -33.94
N THR A 146 -28.84 25.38 -32.83
CA THR A 146 -28.31 25.83 -31.55
C THR A 146 -27.06 25.05 -31.21
N PRO A 147 -25.88 25.66 -30.94
CA PRO A 147 -24.68 24.95 -30.47
C PRO A 147 -24.98 24.17 -29.19
N ILE A 148 -24.50 22.93 -29.11
CA ILE A 148 -24.75 22.09 -27.94
C ILE A 148 -24.12 22.66 -26.66
N SER A 149 -23.06 23.45 -26.79
CA SER A 149 -22.43 24.19 -25.70
C SER A 149 -23.32 25.25 -25.04
N GLN A 150 -24.42 25.66 -25.69
CA GLN A 150 -25.46 26.49 -25.08
C GLN A 150 -26.53 25.69 -24.33
N VAL A 151 -26.61 24.38 -24.62
CA VAL A 151 -27.50 23.45 -23.93
C VAL A 151 -26.83 22.85 -22.70
N VAL A 152 -25.56 22.43 -22.84
CA VAL A 152 -24.72 21.93 -21.75
C VAL A 152 -23.34 22.56 -21.89
N LYS A 153 -22.90 23.25 -20.83
CA LYS A 153 -21.56 23.82 -20.79
C LYS A 153 -20.51 22.73 -20.73
N ALA A 154 -19.52 22.85 -21.58
CA ALA A 154 -18.35 21.99 -21.47
C ALA A 154 -17.61 22.24 -20.14
N ASP A 155 -17.14 21.16 -19.51
CA ASP A 155 -16.33 21.20 -18.29
C ASP A 155 -15.18 20.23 -18.41
N THR A 156 -14.11 20.47 -17.66
CA THR A 156 -13.04 19.49 -17.46
C THR A 156 -13.09 19.03 -16.01
N LEU A 157 -13.23 17.73 -15.85
CA LEU A 157 -13.26 17.09 -14.54
C LEU A 157 -11.88 16.48 -14.26
N VAL A 158 -11.28 16.86 -13.15
CA VAL A 158 -10.00 16.35 -12.68
C VAL A 158 -10.25 15.50 -11.44
N GLU A 159 -9.84 14.24 -11.47
CA GLU A 159 -9.90 13.35 -10.34
C GLU A 159 -8.52 13.33 -9.65
N VAL A 160 -8.50 13.68 -8.35
CA VAL A 160 -7.27 13.73 -7.56
C VAL A 160 -7.33 12.77 -6.38
N GLU A 161 -6.20 12.12 -6.09
CA GLU A 161 -6.02 11.39 -4.84
C GLU A 161 -5.58 12.37 -3.74
N VAL A 162 -6.38 12.43 -2.68
CA VAL A 162 -6.11 13.29 -1.51
C VAL A 162 -5.61 12.42 -0.36
N THR A 163 -4.40 12.69 0.09
CA THR A 163 -3.79 11.99 1.22
C THR A 163 -4.58 12.19 2.52
N PRO A 164 -4.61 11.22 3.43
CA PRO A 164 -5.42 11.30 4.65
C PRO A 164 -5.11 12.48 5.59
N ASN A 165 -3.92 13.05 5.50
CA ASN A 165 -3.49 14.22 6.29
C ASN A 165 -3.97 15.56 5.71
N ARG A 166 -4.50 15.58 4.47
CA ARG A 166 -4.93 16.81 3.79
C ARG A 166 -6.46 16.85 3.56
N PRO A 167 -7.30 16.70 4.63
CA PRO A 167 -8.75 16.78 4.48
C PRO A 167 -9.25 18.14 4.00
N ASP A 168 -8.47 19.20 4.16
CA ASP A 168 -8.73 20.54 3.64
C ASP A 168 -8.90 20.57 2.11
N LEU A 169 -8.24 19.65 1.39
CA LEU A 169 -8.33 19.51 -0.07
C LEU A 169 -9.57 18.74 -0.56
N LEU A 170 -10.41 18.24 0.34
CA LEU A 170 -11.65 17.54 -0.02
C LEU A 170 -12.80 18.50 -0.37
N SER A 171 -12.47 19.68 -0.93
CA SER A 171 -13.41 20.72 -1.36
C SER A 171 -12.84 21.55 -2.51
N HIS A 172 -13.74 22.17 -3.32
CA HIS A 172 -13.31 23.09 -4.38
C HIS A 172 -12.61 24.31 -3.82
N ASN A 173 -13.10 24.83 -2.70
CA ASN A 173 -12.50 25.97 -2.02
C ASN A 173 -11.09 25.67 -1.51
N GLY A 174 -10.88 24.51 -0.87
CA GLY A 174 -9.56 24.10 -0.40
C GLY A 174 -8.59 23.85 -1.54
N MET A 175 -9.04 23.22 -2.61
CA MET A 175 -8.23 22.97 -3.80
C MET A 175 -7.85 24.28 -4.53
N ALA A 176 -8.78 25.24 -4.63
CA ALA A 176 -8.49 26.55 -5.20
C ALA A 176 -7.46 27.31 -4.36
N TYR A 177 -7.57 27.23 -3.05
CA TYR A 177 -6.63 27.86 -2.13
C TYR A 177 -5.20 27.28 -2.29
N GLU A 178 -5.10 25.96 -2.36
CA GLU A 178 -3.83 25.27 -2.58
C GLU A 178 -3.21 25.60 -3.94
N LEU A 179 -4.02 25.52 -5.01
CA LEU A 179 -3.56 25.83 -6.36
C LEU A 179 -3.12 27.29 -6.47
N ALA A 180 -3.78 28.23 -5.78
CA ALA A 180 -3.38 29.62 -5.71
C ALA A 180 -2.01 29.79 -5.04
N ALA A 181 -1.77 29.06 -3.94
CA ALA A 181 -0.47 29.10 -3.25
C ALA A 181 0.66 28.54 -4.10
N ILE A 182 0.43 27.44 -4.84
CA ILE A 182 1.42 26.80 -5.71
C ILE A 182 1.71 27.65 -6.95
N SER A 183 0.65 28.17 -7.60
CA SER A 183 0.77 28.90 -8.88
C SER A 183 1.08 30.39 -8.70
N GLY A 184 1.00 30.92 -7.48
CA GLY A 184 1.13 32.36 -7.21
C GLY A 184 -0.04 33.21 -7.70
N ARG A 185 -1.17 32.58 -8.04
CA ARG A 185 -2.39 33.25 -8.50
C ARG A 185 -3.22 33.76 -7.32
N GLU A 186 -4.12 34.72 -7.58
CA GLU A 186 -4.99 35.26 -6.56
C GLU A 186 -6.13 34.29 -6.24
N TYR A 187 -6.29 33.99 -4.94
CA TYR A 187 -7.43 33.24 -4.41
C TYR A 187 -8.59 34.17 -4.09
N LYS A 188 -9.78 33.78 -4.52
CA LYS A 188 -11.05 34.50 -4.24
C LYS A 188 -11.84 33.71 -3.21
N PRO A 189 -11.92 34.17 -1.95
CA PRO A 189 -12.64 33.45 -0.91
C PRO A 189 -14.15 33.36 -1.19
N VAL A 190 -14.76 32.25 -0.73
CA VAL A 190 -16.23 32.15 -0.74
C VAL A 190 -16.80 33.28 0.15
N PRO A 191 -17.70 34.13 -0.37
CA PRO A 191 -18.27 35.21 0.41
C PRO A 191 -19.25 34.64 1.46
N ILE A 192 -18.84 34.60 2.72
CA ILE A 192 -19.65 34.12 3.85
C ILE A 192 -19.55 35.16 4.95
N ASP A 193 -20.68 35.80 5.31
CA ASP A 193 -20.75 36.71 6.45
C ASP A 193 -21.12 35.94 7.72
N ASP A 194 -20.12 35.29 8.32
CA ASP A 194 -20.27 34.56 9.57
C ASP A 194 -20.17 35.50 10.81
N ALA A 195 -19.70 36.73 10.65
CA ALA A 195 -19.60 37.71 11.72
C ALA A 195 -20.94 38.37 12.07
N GLY A 196 -21.86 38.48 11.09
CA GLY A 196 -23.19 39.06 11.25
C GLY A 196 -24.27 38.10 11.78
N VAL A 197 -23.93 36.83 12.00
CA VAL A 197 -24.90 35.78 12.36
C VAL A 197 -25.31 35.86 13.82
N ALA A 198 -26.63 35.87 14.09
CA ALA A 198 -27.18 35.78 15.43
C ALA A 198 -26.92 34.38 16.02
N LEU A 199 -26.09 34.31 17.05
CA LEU A 199 -25.78 33.07 17.77
C LEU A 199 -26.53 33.06 19.11
N GLU A 200 -27.17 31.91 19.39
CA GLU A 200 -27.81 31.66 20.69
C GLU A 200 -27.33 30.35 21.29
N PRO A 201 -27.15 30.26 22.63
CA PRO A 201 -26.92 29.00 23.29
C PRO A 201 -28.07 28.03 22.99
N ALA A 202 -27.73 26.79 22.64
CA ALA A 202 -28.74 25.81 22.24
C ALA A 202 -29.71 25.42 23.38
N GLY A 203 -29.32 25.61 24.63
CA GLY A 203 -30.15 25.28 25.80
C GLY A 203 -30.59 23.80 25.75
N ASP A 204 -31.89 23.58 25.92
CA ASP A 204 -32.47 22.23 25.83
C ASP A 204 -32.70 21.77 24.38
N PHE A 205 -32.60 22.65 23.39
CA PHE A 205 -32.88 22.29 22.00
C PHE A 205 -31.81 21.36 21.38
N VAL A 206 -30.53 21.56 21.76
CA VAL A 206 -29.45 20.64 21.36
C VAL A 206 -28.65 20.24 22.61
N ARG A 207 -28.68 18.96 22.92
CA ARG A 207 -27.96 18.38 24.05
C ARG A 207 -26.84 17.42 23.60
N LEU A 208 -25.64 17.65 24.09
CA LEU A 208 -24.48 16.81 23.81
C LEU A 208 -24.23 15.87 24.99
N ASP A 209 -24.75 14.64 24.94
CA ASP A 209 -24.54 13.65 25.99
C ASP A 209 -23.15 12.99 25.89
N GLN A 210 -22.49 13.16 24.75
CA GLN A 210 -21.12 12.65 24.49
C GLN A 210 -20.21 13.76 23.93
N PRO A 211 -19.89 14.77 24.74
CA PRO A 211 -19.09 15.92 24.29
C PRO A 211 -17.66 15.55 23.87
N GLU A 212 -17.14 14.37 24.27
CA GLU A 212 -15.84 13.89 23.82
C GLU A 212 -15.88 13.35 22.37
N LEU A 213 -17.04 12.90 21.89
CA LEU A 213 -17.25 12.38 20.54
C LEU A 213 -17.85 13.42 19.60
N ASN A 214 -18.65 14.35 20.14
CA ASN A 214 -19.24 15.48 19.44
C ASN A 214 -19.15 16.73 20.33
N PRO A 215 -18.03 17.46 20.35
CA PRO A 215 -17.82 18.63 21.21
C PRO A 215 -18.45 19.92 20.69
N TYR A 216 -18.83 19.97 19.41
CA TYR A 216 -19.35 21.18 18.77
C TYR A 216 -20.45 20.84 17.76
N TYR A 217 -21.60 21.48 17.94
CA TYR A 217 -22.80 21.28 17.14
C TYR A 217 -23.54 22.59 16.95
N THR A 218 -23.94 22.90 15.73
CA THR A 218 -24.82 24.01 15.40
C THR A 218 -26.10 23.51 14.74
N ALA A 219 -27.22 24.12 15.11
CA ALA A 219 -28.52 23.84 14.53
C ALA A 219 -29.24 25.12 14.16
N VAL A 220 -29.91 25.14 12.99
CA VAL A 220 -30.75 26.25 12.55
C VAL A 220 -32.11 25.70 12.19
N LYS A 221 -33.20 26.28 12.77
CA LYS A 221 -34.57 25.98 12.34
C LYS A 221 -34.93 26.90 11.18
N ILE A 222 -35.40 26.33 10.08
CA ILE A 222 -35.86 27.13 8.93
C ILE A 222 -37.28 26.69 8.65
N SER A 223 -38.19 27.61 8.82
CA SER A 223 -39.63 27.37 8.67
C SER A 223 -40.18 27.97 7.39
N GLY A 224 -41.16 27.29 6.79
CA GLY A 224 -41.83 27.74 5.55
C GLY A 224 -40.97 27.53 4.30
N VAL A 225 -40.10 26.49 4.28
CA VAL A 225 -39.35 26.15 3.07
C VAL A 225 -40.27 25.51 2.02
N ASN A 226 -39.97 25.76 0.74
CA ASN A 226 -40.59 25.09 -0.39
C ASN A 226 -39.61 24.10 -1.01
N VAL A 227 -39.81 22.81 -0.72
CA VAL A 227 -38.96 21.74 -1.29
C VAL A 227 -39.41 21.53 -2.74
N GLN A 228 -38.47 21.70 -3.65
CA GLN A 228 -38.65 21.58 -5.08
C GLN A 228 -37.39 21.13 -5.80
N GLU A 229 -37.48 20.94 -7.10
CA GLU A 229 -36.32 20.64 -7.94
C GLU A 229 -35.29 21.78 -7.89
N SER A 230 -34.01 21.41 -7.81
CA SER A 230 -32.89 22.36 -7.77
C SER A 230 -32.76 23.15 -9.08
N PRO A 231 -32.30 24.42 -9.03
CA PRO A 231 -32.00 25.17 -10.23
C PRO A 231 -30.84 24.52 -11.01
N GLU A 232 -30.83 24.76 -12.32
CA GLU A 232 -29.92 24.05 -13.24
C GLU A 232 -28.45 24.21 -12.88
N TRP A 233 -28.01 25.42 -12.50
CA TRP A 233 -26.59 25.63 -12.08
C TRP A 233 -26.15 24.75 -10.91
N LEU A 234 -27.06 24.42 -9.98
CA LEU A 234 -26.79 23.57 -8.83
C LEU A 234 -26.71 22.09 -9.24
N LYS A 235 -27.65 21.67 -10.10
CA LYS A 235 -27.66 20.32 -10.67
C LYS A 235 -26.36 20.04 -11.48
N GLU A 236 -25.98 20.98 -12.37
CA GLU A 236 -24.78 20.86 -13.20
C GLU A 236 -23.55 20.60 -12.35
N ARG A 237 -23.37 21.34 -11.25
CA ARG A 237 -22.22 21.19 -10.35
C ARG A 237 -22.23 19.86 -9.62
N LEU A 238 -23.38 19.42 -9.12
CA LEU A 238 -23.48 18.13 -8.43
C LEU A 238 -23.25 16.96 -9.39
N VAL A 239 -23.80 17.03 -10.60
CA VAL A 239 -23.58 16.02 -11.64
C VAL A 239 -22.10 15.96 -12.03
N ALA A 240 -21.42 17.11 -12.14
CA ALA A 240 -20.00 17.18 -12.45
C ALA A 240 -19.13 16.41 -11.45
N VAL A 241 -19.47 16.47 -10.16
CA VAL A 241 -18.75 15.69 -9.12
C VAL A 241 -19.29 14.26 -8.94
N GLY A 242 -20.27 13.84 -9.75
CA GLY A 242 -20.81 12.48 -9.78
C GLY A 242 -22.01 12.26 -8.86
N LEU A 243 -22.59 13.31 -8.29
CA LEU A 243 -23.78 13.22 -7.46
C LEU A 243 -25.06 13.32 -8.29
N ARG A 244 -26.11 12.62 -7.85
CA ARG A 244 -27.44 12.71 -8.42
C ARG A 244 -28.23 13.79 -7.68
N PRO A 245 -28.72 14.84 -8.35
CA PRO A 245 -29.63 15.81 -7.74
C PRO A 245 -30.92 15.14 -7.22
N ILE A 246 -31.41 15.60 -6.08
CA ILE A 246 -32.58 15.07 -5.38
C ILE A 246 -33.66 16.18 -5.25
N ASN A 247 -33.38 17.19 -4.43
CA ASN A 247 -34.19 18.39 -4.24
C ASN A 247 -33.31 19.55 -3.73
N ASN A 248 -33.85 20.76 -3.78
CA ASN A 248 -33.11 21.97 -3.45
C ASN A 248 -32.49 21.98 -2.03
N ILE A 249 -33.08 21.31 -1.03
CA ILE A 249 -32.55 21.26 0.34
C ILE A 249 -31.37 20.30 0.40
N VAL A 250 -31.53 19.04 -0.03
CA VAL A 250 -30.49 18.02 0.00
C VAL A 250 -29.31 18.41 -0.92
N ASP A 251 -29.63 18.97 -2.07
CA ASP A 251 -28.63 19.40 -3.05
C ASP A 251 -27.78 20.56 -2.54
N ILE A 252 -28.35 21.49 -1.75
CA ILE A 252 -27.60 22.55 -1.08
C ILE A 252 -26.63 21.95 -0.05
N THR A 253 -27.07 20.99 0.77
CA THR A 253 -26.16 20.35 1.75
C THR A 253 -25.00 19.64 1.06
N ASN A 254 -25.25 18.93 -0.04
CA ASN A 254 -24.22 18.30 -0.86
C ASN A 254 -23.31 19.33 -1.56
N PHE A 255 -23.88 20.44 -2.03
CA PHE A 255 -23.12 21.51 -2.63
C PHE A 255 -22.12 22.12 -1.64
N VAL A 256 -22.56 22.47 -0.43
CA VAL A 256 -21.69 23.05 0.61
C VAL A 256 -20.61 22.04 1.06
N LEU A 257 -20.97 20.75 1.11
CA LEU A 257 -19.99 19.69 1.37
C LEU A 257 -18.86 19.70 0.34
N HIS A 258 -19.16 19.83 -0.95
CA HIS A 258 -18.16 19.87 -2.02
C HIS A 258 -17.52 21.26 -2.21
N GLU A 259 -18.22 22.34 -1.81
CA GLU A 259 -17.69 23.71 -1.83
C GLU A 259 -16.68 23.95 -0.73
N LEU A 260 -17.01 23.62 0.54
CA LEU A 260 -16.25 23.95 1.75
C LEU A 260 -15.61 22.75 2.47
N GLY A 261 -15.96 21.52 2.08
CA GLY A 261 -15.48 20.30 2.77
C GLY A 261 -16.17 20.02 4.11
N THR A 262 -17.34 20.64 4.35
CA THR A 262 -18.09 20.51 5.60
C THR A 262 -19.36 19.74 5.36
N PRO A 263 -19.50 18.51 5.88
CA PRO A 263 -20.73 17.76 5.78
C PRO A 263 -21.85 18.42 6.61
N LEU A 264 -23.03 18.50 6.03
CA LEU A 264 -24.25 19.02 6.65
C LEU A 264 -25.36 17.99 6.52
N HIS A 265 -26.36 18.10 7.41
CA HIS A 265 -27.57 17.30 7.28
C HIS A 265 -28.82 18.16 7.56
N ALA A 266 -29.91 17.85 6.86
CA ALA A 266 -31.19 18.51 7.07
C ALA A 266 -32.23 17.48 7.51
N PHE A 267 -32.78 17.66 8.69
CA PHE A 267 -33.91 16.87 9.20
C PHE A 267 -35.22 17.55 8.90
N ASP A 268 -36.25 16.76 8.60
CA ASP A 268 -37.67 17.22 8.60
C ASP A 268 -38.06 17.51 10.06
N ALA A 269 -38.33 18.79 10.37
CA ALA A 269 -38.63 19.21 11.73
C ALA A 269 -39.86 18.55 12.33
N ALA A 270 -40.84 18.16 11.49
CA ALA A 270 -42.04 17.45 11.92
C ALA A 270 -41.76 16.02 12.41
N LYS A 271 -40.61 15.45 12.05
CA LYS A 271 -40.18 14.10 12.42
C LYS A 271 -39.23 14.07 13.63
N VAL A 272 -38.86 15.25 14.18
CA VAL A 272 -37.98 15.42 15.32
C VAL A 272 -38.77 15.85 16.54
N GLN A 273 -38.79 15.00 17.59
CA GLN A 273 -39.54 15.30 18.80
C GLN A 273 -38.68 16.09 19.82
N GLY A 274 -39.08 17.32 20.12
CA GLY A 274 -38.45 18.17 21.16
C GLY A 274 -37.20 18.88 20.69
N GLY A 275 -36.16 18.18 20.30
CA GLY A 275 -34.87 18.72 19.88
C GLY A 275 -33.88 17.60 19.58
N ILE A 276 -32.62 17.98 19.45
CA ILE A 276 -31.52 17.06 19.05
C ILE A 276 -30.74 16.62 20.29
N VAL A 277 -30.38 15.34 20.34
CA VAL A 277 -29.50 14.78 21.37
C VAL A 277 -28.41 13.94 20.68
N THR A 278 -27.15 14.27 20.93
CA THR A 278 -26.04 13.40 20.48
C THR A 278 -25.63 12.47 21.62
N ARG A 279 -25.78 11.15 21.42
CA ARG A 279 -25.51 10.10 22.40
C ARG A 279 -24.83 8.90 21.73
N THR A 280 -24.33 7.97 22.52
CA THR A 280 -24.02 6.63 21.98
C THR A 280 -25.30 5.82 21.78
N ALA A 281 -25.27 4.93 20.78
CA ALA A 281 -26.38 4.02 20.54
C ALA A 281 -26.58 3.05 21.72
N TYR A 282 -27.78 2.52 21.84
CA TYR A 282 -28.04 1.38 22.71
C TYR A 282 -27.55 0.09 22.04
N GLU A 283 -27.16 -0.89 22.84
CA GLU A 283 -26.72 -2.18 22.31
C GLU A 283 -27.85 -2.86 21.53
N GLY A 284 -27.60 -3.17 20.24
CA GLY A 284 -28.62 -3.76 19.37
C GLY A 284 -29.63 -2.77 18.81
N GLU A 285 -29.47 -1.46 19.00
CA GLU A 285 -30.31 -0.44 18.39
C GLU A 285 -30.20 -0.51 16.87
N THR A 286 -31.34 -0.45 16.16
CA THR A 286 -31.35 -0.48 14.69
C THR A 286 -31.75 0.86 14.11
N ILE A 287 -31.18 1.19 12.95
CA ILE A 287 -31.54 2.37 12.17
C ILE A 287 -31.56 2.01 10.69
N LYS A 288 -32.63 2.39 10.00
CA LYS A 288 -32.70 2.33 8.54
C LYS A 288 -32.09 3.62 7.97
N ALA A 289 -30.98 3.49 7.24
CA ALA A 289 -30.24 4.61 6.71
C ALA A 289 -30.73 5.03 5.32
N LEU A 290 -30.23 6.19 4.83
CA LEU A 290 -30.63 6.76 3.53
C LEU A 290 -30.30 5.88 2.31
N ASP A 291 -29.43 4.89 2.45
CA ASP A 291 -29.17 3.87 1.41
C ASP A 291 -30.23 2.75 1.37
N GLY A 292 -31.24 2.81 2.24
CA GLY A 292 -32.33 1.85 2.36
C GLY A 292 -31.98 0.59 3.13
N GLN A 293 -30.78 0.45 3.69
CA GLN A 293 -30.36 -0.68 4.48
C GLN A 293 -30.59 -0.44 5.98
N GLU A 294 -30.82 -1.52 6.72
CA GLU A 294 -30.94 -1.49 8.17
C GLU A 294 -29.62 -1.89 8.82
N TYR A 295 -29.14 -1.06 9.73
CA TYR A 295 -27.88 -1.25 10.45
C TYR A 295 -28.11 -1.49 11.92
N THR A 296 -27.44 -2.49 12.47
CA THR A 296 -27.42 -2.76 13.91
C THR A 296 -26.23 -2.06 14.56
N LEU A 297 -26.53 -1.20 15.52
CA LEU A 297 -25.58 -0.37 16.23
C LEU A 297 -25.18 -1.00 17.56
N ASN A 298 -24.08 -0.52 18.14
CA ASN A 298 -23.62 -0.91 19.46
C ASN A 298 -23.30 0.34 20.33
N CYS A 299 -23.00 0.13 21.59
CA CYS A 299 -22.76 1.20 22.55
C CYS A 299 -21.52 2.08 22.28
N THR A 300 -20.71 1.78 21.26
CA THR A 300 -19.57 2.60 20.83
C THR A 300 -19.90 3.55 19.67
N ASP A 301 -21.03 3.32 19.00
CA ASP A 301 -21.44 4.13 17.87
C ASP A 301 -22.14 5.42 18.34
N LEU A 302 -21.75 6.55 17.78
CA LEU A 302 -22.41 7.81 18.03
C LEU A 302 -23.65 7.92 17.16
N VAL A 303 -24.77 8.33 17.74
CA VAL A 303 -26.00 8.65 17.03
C VAL A 303 -26.45 10.08 17.31
N VAL A 304 -27.06 10.69 16.33
CA VAL A 304 -27.90 11.88 16.49
C VAL A 304 -29.32 11.39 16.69
N ALA A 305 -29.92 11.69 17.81
CA ALA A 305 -31.24 11.28 18.21
C ALA A 305 -32.13 12.46 18.53
N ASP A 306 -33.42 12.26 18.64
CA ASP A 306 -34.34 13.26 19.21
C ASP A 306 -34.49 13.09 20.73
N GLN A 307 -35.24 13.99 21.36
CA GLN A 307 -35.46 13.95 22.81
C GLN A 307 -36.36 12.78 23.28
N SER A 308 -37.07 12.11 22.35
CA SER A 308 -37.79 10.88 22.67
C SER A 308 -36.86 9.66 22.76
N GLY A 309 -35.59 9.83 22.31
CA GLY A 309 -34.58 8.79 22.24
C GLY A 309 -34.51 8.06 20.91
N LYS A 310 -35.29 8.46 19.90
CA LYS A 310 -35.27 7.86 18.57
C LYS A 310 -33.99 8.30 17.82
N ALA A 311 -33.22 7.34 17.30
CA ALA A 311 -32.08 7.64 16.43
C ALA A 311 -32.55 8.22 15.10
N LEU A 312 -31.97 9.36 14.71
CA LEU A 312 -32.25 10.10 13.49
C LEU A 312 -31.14 9.94 12.45
N ALA A 313 -29.89 9.76 12.90
CA ALA A 313 -28.73 9.56 12.05
C ALA A 313 -27.63 8.79 12.80
N ILE A 314 -26.78 8.09 12.04
CA ILE A 314 -25.48 7.59 12.53
C ILE A 314 -24.50 8.76 12.47
N GLY A 315 -24.05 9.24 13.63
CA GLY A 315 -23.28 10.47 13.78
C GLY A 315 -22.06 10.56 12.89
N GLY A 316 -22.06 11.50 11.95
CA GLY A 316 -20.98 11.71 10.99
C GLY A 316 -20.84 10.64 9.88
N VAL A 317 -21.71 9.63 9.84
CA VAL A 317 -21.65 8.54 8.86
C VAL A 317 -22.78 8.67 7.85
N MET A 318 -24.04 8.54 8.27
CA MET A 318 -25.18 8.59 7.35
C MET A 318 -26.48 8.96 8.07
N GLY A 319 -27.33 9.75 7.41
CA GLY A 319 -28.67 10.10 7.89
C GLY A 319 -29.62 8.90 7.89
N GLY A 320 -30.63 8.94 8.74
CA GLY A 320 -31.72 7.98 8.74
C GLY A 320 -32.78 8.31 7.69
N GLU A 321 -33.36 7.29 7.05
CA GLU A 321 -34.39 7.44 6.03
C GLU A 321 -35.65 8.12 6.59
N GLU A 322 -36.07 7.74 7.81
CA GLU A 322 -37.31 8.23 8.42
C GLU A 322 -37.28 9.72 8.79
N SER A 323 -36.10 10.27 9.10
CA SER A 323 -35.92 11.68 9.50
C SER A 323 -35.61 12.62 8.34
N GLY A 324 -35.40 12.06 7.14
CA GLY A 324 -35.01 12.82 5.96
C GLY A 324 -36.07 13.76 5.43
N VAL A 325 -35.66 14.79 4.68
CA VAL A 325 -36.49 15.76 3.98
C VAL A 325 -37.21 15.06 2.82
N THR A 326 -38.47 15.41 2.63
CA THR A 326 -39.36 14.95 1.53
C THR A 326 -40.00 16.14 0.82
N ASP A 327 -40.67 15.92 -0.32
CA ASP A 327 -41.33 16.96 -1.06
C ASP A 327 -42.48 17.63 -0.25
N ALA A 328 -42.97 16.99 0.82
CA ALA A 328 -43.99 17.52 1.71
C ALA A 328 -43.42 18.30 2.91
N THR A 329 -42.12 18.35 3.08
CA THR A 329 -41.47 19.02 4.21
C THR A 329 -41.57 20.54 4.06
N THR A 330 -42.04 21.21 5.13
CA THR A 330 -42.17 22.67 5.19
C THR A 330 -41.26 23.34 6.17
N ASP A 331 -40.75 22.58 7.13
CA ASP A 331 -39.87 23.07 8.19
C ASP A 331 -38.73 22.10 8.37
N ILE A 332 -37.50 22.62 8.47
CA ILE A 332 -36.30 21.81 8.58
C ILE A 332 -35.46 22.23 9.79
N ILE A 333 -34.63 21.28 10.28
CA ILE A 333 -33.55 21.55 11.21
C ILE A 333 -32.24 21.24 10.46
N LEU A 334 -31.48 22.29 10.16
CA LEU A 334 -30.18 22.16 9.51
C LEU A 334 -29.12 21.89 10.59
N GLU A 335 -28.42 20.75 10.42
CA GLU A 335 -27.28 20.33 11.25
C GLU A 335 -25.97 20.74 10.60
N SER A 336 -25.06 21.30 11.40
CA SER A 336 -23.64 21.35 11.11
C SER A 336 -22.86 21.05 12.39
N ALA A 337 -22.01 20.01 12.34
CA ALA A 337 -21.35 19.52 13.54
C ALA A 337 -19.92 19.08 13.28
N TRP A 338 -19.17 18.96 14.37
CA TRP A 338 -17.85 18.33 14.37
C TRP A 338 -17.93 17.00 15.12
N PHE A 339 -17.57 15.91 14.43
CA PHE A 339 -17.54 14.57 15.00
C PHE A 339 -16.09 14.08 15.11
N LYS A 340 -15.78 13.36 16.19
CA LYS A 340 -14.43 12.83 16.42
C LYS A 340 -14.03 11.85 15.33
N PRO A 341 -12.93 12.10 14.57
CA PRO A 341 -12.54 11.31 13.41
C PRO A 341 -12.38 9.81 13.69
N SER A 342 -11.78 9.46 14.84
CA SER A 342 -11.57 8.06 15.22
C SER A 342 -12.89 7.31 15.50
N SER A 343 -13.91 7.98 16.02
CA SER A 343 -15.23 7.39 16.25
C SER A 343 -15.93 7.13 14.92
N VAL A 344 -15.97 8.13 14.04
CA VAL A 344 -16.59 7.98 12.71
C VAL A 344 -15.92 6.85 11.93
N ARG A 345 -14.58 6.79 11.93
CA ARG A 345 -13.81 5.72 11.26
C ARG A 345 -14.14 4.35 11.83
N ALA A 346 -14.24 4.21 13.16
CA ALA A 346 -14.54 2.93 13.80
C ALA A 346 -15.93 2.43 13.40
N THR A 347 -16.95 3.30 13.46
CA THR A 347 -18.34 2.98 13.10
C THR A 347 -18.46 2.67 11.60
N SER A 348 -17.92 3.51 10.72
CA SER A 348 -17.93 3.32 9.26
C SER A 348 -17.31 1.97 8.86
N ARG A 349 -16.14 1.62 9.41
CA ARG A 349 -15.48 0.33 9.12
C ARG A 349 -16.26 -0.87 9.66
N ARG A 350 -16.78 -0.78 10.88
CA ARG A 350 -17.53 -1.87 11.49
C ARG A 350 -18.83 -2.19 10.73
N LEU A 351 -19.51 -1.14 10.26
CA LEU A 351 -20.75 -1.28 9.49
C LEU A 351 -20.50 -1.53 7.99
N ALA A 352 -19.24 -1.47 7.54
CA ALA A 352 -18.86 -1.47 6.12
C ALA A 352 -19.64 -0.39 5.32
N LEU A 353 -19.92 0.76 5.96
CA LEU A 353 -20.72 1.86 5.43
C LEU A 353 -19.84 3.09 5.23
N SER A 354 -19.61 3.47 3.98
CA SER A 354 -18.85 4.66 3.61
C SER A 354 -19.74 5.66 2.87
N SER A 355 -19.62 6.93 3.22
CA SER A 355 -20.31 8.04 2.56
C SER A 355 -19.34 9.21 2.34
N ASP A 356 -19.72 10.19 1.51
CA ASP A 356 -18.95 11.43 1.34
C ASP A 356 -18.76 12.21 2.65
N SER A 357 -19.71 12.10 3.56
CA SER A 357 -19.63 12.68 4.91
C SER A 357 -18.63 11.91 5.79
N SER A 358 -18.74 10.57 5.88
CA SER A 358 -17.83 9.75 6.67
C SER A 358 -16.40 9.85 6.17
N TYR A 359 -16.20 9.92 4.85
CA TYR A 359 -14.89 10.06 4.22
C TYR A 359 -14.17 11.35 4.65
N ARG A 360 -14.92 12.44 4.87
CA ARG A 360 -14.38 13.72 5.36
C ARG A 360 -14.20 13.71 6.87
N PHE A 361 -15.22 13.32 7.62
CA PHE A 361 -15.15 13.28 9.08
C PHE A 361 -14.06 12.34 9.62
N GLU A 362 -13.87 11.16 9.01
CA GLU A 362 -12.85 10.21 9.46
C GLU A 362 -11.41 10.70 9.28
N ARG A 363 -11.20 11.66 8.37
CA ARG A 363 -9.91 12.33 8.13
C ARG A 363 -9.74 13.59 8.98
N GLY A 364 -10.84 14.12 9.47
CA GLY A 364 -10.92 15.35 10.24
C GLY A 364 -11.43 16.53 9.41
N THR A 365 -12.47 17.16 9.90
CA THR A 365 -12.97 18.43 9.35
C THR A 365 -12.56 19.58 10.27
N SER A 366 -12.39 20.77 9.72
CA SER A 366 -12.10 21.95 10.54
C SER A 366 -13.33 22.33 11.37
N ALA A 367 -13.17 22.43 12.69
CA ALA A 367 -14.24 22.90 13.58
C ALA A 367 -14.70 24.35 13.24
N TRP A 368 -13.80 25.15 12.65
CA TRP A 368 -14.13 26.50 12.20
C TRP A 368 -15.11 26.52 11.02
N ASN A 369 -15.03 25.51 10.15
CA ASN A 369 -15.96 25.40 9.03
C ASN A 369 -17.40 25.01 9.44
N VAL A 370 -17.62 24.53 10.65
CA VAL A 370 -18.96 24.13 11.13
C VAL A 370 -19.93 25.31 11.05
N LEU A 371 -19.58 26.46 11.62
CA LEU A 371 -20.43 27.66 11.55
C LEU A 371 -20.50 28.20 10.12
N ARG A 372 -19.37 28.29 9.43
CA ARG A 372 -19.31 28.81 8.05
C ARG A 372 -20.17 27.98 7.07
N GLY A 373 -20.10 26.65 7.18
CA GLY A 373 -20.93 25.75 6.38
C GLY A 373 -22.41 25.91 6.68
N SER A 374 -22.77 26.04 7.97
CA SER A 374 -24.15 26.34 8.38
C SER A 374 -24.65 27.65 7.77
N VAL A 375 -23.90 28.74 7.90
CA VAL A 375 -24.26 30.07 7.35
C VAL A 375 -24.44 30.01 5.83
N ARG A 376 -23.49 29.38 5.14
CA ARG A 376 -23.56 29.24 3.67
C ARG A 376 -24.77 28.45 3.21
N ALA A 377 -25.08 27.36 3.91
CA ALA A 377 -26.27 26.56 3.59
C ALA A 377 -27.59 27.32 3.87
N VAL A 378 -27.67 28.03 5.00
CA VAL A 378 -28.84 28.87 5.35
C VAL A 378 -29.06 29.93 4.26
N GLU A 379 -28.01 30.65 3.87
CA GLU A 379 -28.10 31.67 2.80
C GLU A 379 -28.70 31.08 1.50
N LEU A 380 -28.15 29.92 1.06
CA LEU A 380 -28.60 29.25 -0.14
C LEU A 380 -30.05 28.72 -0.01
N ILE A 381 -30.41 28.16 1.14
CA ILE A 381 -31.76 27.66 1.40
C ILE A 381 -32.77 28.82 1.35
N LEU A 382 -32.48 29.93 2.03
CA LEU A 382 -33.37 31.11 2.01
C LEU A 382 -33.52 31.67 0.59
N GLN A 383 -32.44 31.64 -0.19
CA GLN A 383 -32.47 32.11 -1.58
C GLN A 383 -33.27 31.19 -2.52
N LEU A 384 -33.13 29.82 -2.38
CA LEU A 384 -33.66 28.86 -3.34
C LEU A 384 -34.96 28.18 -2.91
N ALA A 385 -35.17 28.06 -1.59
CA ALA A 385 -36.35 27.42 -1.02
C ALA A 385 -37.24 28.41 -0.24
N GLY A 386 -36.75 29.63 0.02
CA GLY A 386 -37.45 30.60 0.87
C GLY A 386 -37.44 30.21 2.35
N GLY A 387 -38.44 30.70 3.06
CA GLY A 387 -38.58 30.42 4.49
C GLY A 387 -38.01 31.52 5.40
N THR A 388 -37.98 31.23 6.70
CA THR A 388 -37.47 32.12 7.73
C THR A 388 -36.55 31.31 8.65
N ALA A 389 -35.31 31.75 8.82
CA ALA A 389 -34.36 31.12 9.70
C ALA A 389 -34.41 31.66 11.13
N SER A 390 -34.26 30.77 12.11
CA SER A 390 -33.98 31.14 13.51
C SER A 390 -32.53 31.63 13.66
N PRO A 391 -32.19 32.21 14.81
CA PRO A 391 -30.79 32.30 15.19
C PRO A 391 -30.08 30.92 15.14
N THR A 392 -28.80 30.91 14.94
CA THR A 392 -28.02 29.66 15.01
C THR A 392 -27.86 29.23 16.47
N TYR A 393 -28.44 28.09 16.80
CA TYR A 393 -28.30 27.45 18.12
C TYR A 393 -26.95 26.75 18.21
N VAL A 394 -26.19 27.08 19.24
CA VAL A 394 -24.82 26.55 19.44
C VAL A 394 -24.75 25.70 20.69
N ALA A 395 -24.33 24.46 20.57
CA ALA A 395 -24.02 23.55 21.68
C ALA A 395 -22.54 23.19 21.67
N GLY A 396 -21.90 23.30 22.83
CA GLY A 396 -20.46 23.06 22.99
C GLY A 396 -19.60 24.20 22.45
N SER A 397 -18.40 23.89 22.04
CA SER A 397 -17.43 24.86 21.51
C SER A 397 -16.54 24.22 20.43
N PRO A 398 -16.01 25.02 19.51
CA PRO A 398 -15.05 24.51 18.53
C PRO A 398 -13.87 23.82 19.22
N VAL A 399 -13.45 22.69 18.65
CA VAL A 399 -12.25 21.97 19.10
C VAL A 399 -11.03 22.76 18.66
N PRO A 400 -10.08 23.04 19.57
CA PRO A 400 -8.82 23.67 19.19
C PRO A 400 -8.10 22.83 18.12
N ASN A 401 -7.38 23.51 17.22
CA ASN A 401 -6.52 22.82 16.25
C ASN A 401 -5.53 21.90 17.01
N PRO A 402 -5.27 20.65 16.54
CA PRO A 402 -4.30 19.73 17.15
C PRO A 402 -2.92 20.34 17.44
N ALA A 403 -2.50 21.32 16.67
CA ALA A 403 -1.29 22.09 16.94
C ALA A 403 -1.30 22.80 18.33
N HIS A 404 -2.47 22.97 18.97
CA HIS A 404 -2.57 23.45 20.35
C HIS A 404 -2.36 22.37 21.41
N ALA A 405 -2.77 21.11 21.11
CA ALA A 405 -2.77 20.02 22.07
C ALA A 405 -1.40 19.33 22.20
N SER A 406 -0.54 19.47 21.21
CA SER A 406 0.72 18.78 21.12
C SER A 406 1.94 19.67 21.32
N MET A 407 1.92 20.56 22.34
CA MET A 407 3.19 21.05 22.85
C MET A 407 3.81 19.97 23.75
N PRO A 408 4.65 19.05 23.22
CA PRO A 408 5.68 18.50 24.05
C PRO A 408 6.52 19.72 24.42
N SER A 409 6.80 19.92 25.68
CA SER A 409 7.99 20.66 26.07
C SER A 409 9.11 20.12 25.16
N CYS A 410 9.42 20.84 24.09
CA CYS A 410 10.59 20.54 23.28
C CYS A 410 11.76 20.73 24.24
N GLY A 411 12.17 19.64 24.90
CA GLY A 411 13.37 19.55 25.69
C GLY A 411 14.60 19.61 24.79
N GLY A 412 14.73 20.68 24.06
CA GLY A 412 15.98 21.21 23.54
C GLY A 412 16.44 22.26 24.52
N ALA A 413 17.74 22.50 24.65
CA ALA A 413 18.42 23.31 25.61
C ALA A 413 17.92 24.77 25.80
N ASP A 414 16.90 25.19 25.10
CA ASP A 414 16.20 26.47 25.19
C ASP A 414 14.82 26.21 25.78
N GLY A 415 14.60 26.65 27.00
CA GLY A 415 13.41 26.43 27.84
C GLY A 415 12.05 26.65 27.17
N PRO A 416 10.90 26.51 27.89
CA PRO A 416 9.58 26.52 27.31
C PRO A 416 9.36 27.82 26.50
N VAL A 417 9.00 27.68 25.21
CA VAL A 417 8.65 28.79 24.33
C VAL A 417 7.46 29.53 25.01
N SER A 418 7.72 30.70 25.57
CA SER A 418 6.64 31.51 26.11
C SER A 418 5.76 32.00 24.96
N VAL A 419 4.45 31.77 25.07
CA VAL A 419 3.47 32.37 24.16
C VAL A 419 3.68 33.87 24.11
N PRO A 420 3.92 34.47 22.93
CA PRO A 420 4.14 35.90 22.82
C PRO A 420 3.03 36.73 23.52
N ALA A 421 3.40 37.84 24.18
CA ALA A 421 2.45 38.63 24.94
C ALA A 421 1.29 39.19 24.08
N SER A 422 1.53 39.45 22.80
CA SER A 422 0.53 39.86 21.79
C SER A 422 -0.58 38.82 21.58
N LEU A 423 -0.30 37.53 21.78
CA LEU A 423 -1.29 36.45 21.68
C LEU A 423 -2.06 36.23 23.00
N LYS A 424 -1.61 36.84 24.11
CA LYS A 424 -2.27 36.71 25.42
C LYS A 424 -3.30 37.80 25.71
N GLN A 425 -3.37 38.88 24.92
CA GLN A 425 -4.25 40.02 25.13
C GLN A 425 -5.20 40.25 23.96
N GLY A 426 -6.33 39.57 23.96
CA GLY A 426 -7.50 39.90 23.15
C GLY A 426 -8.74 39.93 24.02
N LYS A 427 -9.07 41.09 24.63
CA LYS A 427 -10.43 41.33 25.13
C LYS A 427 -11.33 41.54 23.92
N GLY A 428 -12.14 40.53 23.57
CA GLY A 428 -13.24 40.70 22.66
C GLY A 428 -13.17 39.94 21.32
N ALA A 429 -12.25 39.01 21.15
CA ALA A 429 -12.27 38.15 19.97
C ALA A 429 -12.19 36.69 20.38
N THR A 430 -13.27 35.98 20.22
CA THR A 430 -13.43 34.53 20.38
C THR A 430 -12.55 33.68 19.41
N VAL A 431 -11.88 34.34 18.47
CA VAL A 431 -11.17 33.72 17.34
C VAL A 431 -9.65 33.56 17.60
N THR A 432 -9.04 34.35 18.46
CA THR A 432 -7.58 34.38 18.62
C THR A 432 -7.00 33.32 19.58
N ASN A 433 -7.84 32.62 20.34
CA ASN A 433 -7.40 31.54 21.23
C ASN A 433 -7.37 30.13 20.56
N GLU A 434 -7.77 30.02 19.29
CA GLU A 434 -7.98 28.76 18.61
C GLU A 434 -6.88 28.42 17.57
N LEU A 435 -5.99 29.37 17.28
CA LEU A 435 -4.91 29.16 16.32
C LEU A 435 -3.69 28.57 17.02
N GLY A 436 -3.31 27.34 16.60
CA GLY A 436 -2.05 26.71 16.95
C GLY A 436 -0.87 27.47 16.37
N PHE A 437 0.30 27.35 16.96
CA PHE A 437 1.52 27.85 16.36
C PHE A 437 2.63 26.79 16.36
N VAL A 438 3.48 26.84 15.34
CA VAL A 438 4.65 25.96 15.21
C VAL A 438 5.90 26.83 15.06
N LYS A 439 6.96 26.49 15.81
CA LYS A 439 8.27 27.14 15.68
C LYS A 439 9.09 26.39 14.64
N LEU A 440 9.50 27.07 13.57
CA LEU A 440 10.40 26.59 12.54
C LEU A 440 11.77 27.22 12.69
N PRO A 441 12.79 26.51 13.23
CA PRO A 441 14.16 26.99 13.19
C PRO A 441 14.67 27.04 11.74
N TRP A 442 15.03 28.22 11.24
CA TRP A 442 15.51 28.38 9.86
C TRP A 442 16.72 27.50 9.54
N LYS A 443 17.58 27.23 10.53
CA LYS A 443 18.68 26.27 10.37
C LYS A 443 18.23 24.88 9.91
N ALA A 444 17.02 24.46 10.26
CA ALA A 444 16.48 23.18 9.80
C ALA A 444 16.16 23.21 8.30
N LEU A 445 15.67 24.34 7.78
CA LEU A 445 15.50 24.56 6.33
C LEU A 445 16.85 24.52 5.60
N ASP A 446 17.88 25.20 6.13
CA ASP A 446 19.22 25.18 5.56
C ASP A 446 19.81 23.77 5.48
N GLN A 447 19.59 22.96 6.51
CA GLN A 447 20.05 21.57 6.55
C GLN A 447 19.37 20.66 5.54
N ILE A 448 18.04 20.79 5.37
CA ILE A 448 17.27 19.91 4.49
C ILE A 448 17.44 20.34 3.02
N SER A 449 17.45 21.62 2.72
CA SER A 449 17.60 22.17 1.38
C SER A 449 19.06 22.30 0.92
N GLY A 450 20.02 22.10 1.85
CA GLY A 450 21.44 22.39 1.60
C GLY A 450 21.70 23.87 1.32
N GLY A 451 20.83 24.78 1.79
CA GLY A 451 20.89 26.22 1.57
C GLY A 451 20.38 26.66 0.18
N SER A 452 19.64 25.80 -0.52
CA SER A 452 19.07 26.11 -1.84
C SER A 452 17.79 26.95 -1.76
N ILE A 453 17.12 26.96 -0.60
CA ILE A 453 15.90 27.74 -0.35
C ILE A 453 16.23 28.84 0.65
N SER A 454 16.03 30.10 0.26
CA SER A 454 16.24 31.22 1.17
C SER A 454 15.14 31.29 2.24
N HIS A 455 15.45 31.93 3.39
CA HIS A 455 14.46 32.12 4.46
C HIS A 455 13.29 32.98 4.00
N GLU A 456 13.54 33.97 3.15
CA GLU A 456 12.52 34.85 2.55
C GLU A 456 11.57 34.05 1.66
N GLU A 457 12.11 33.13 0.84
CA GLU A 457 11.31 32.26 -0.02
C GLU A 457 10.50 31.27 0.81
N GLY A 458 11.10 30.67 1.84
CA GLY A 458 10.37 29.82 2.79
C GLY A 458 9.21 30.57 3.47
N ALA A 459 9.46 31.81 3.92
CA ALA A 459 8.44 32.65 4.52
C ALA A 459 7.33 33.04 3.52
N ARG A 460 7.69 33.34 2.28
CA ARG A 460 6.74 33.64 1.20
C ARG A 460 5.80 32.44 0.96
N ILE A 461 6.35 31.24 0.87
CA ILE A 461 5.59 30.00 0.66
C ILE A 461 4.61 29.74 1.82
N LEU A 462 5.10 29.80 3.05
CA LEU A 462 4.23 29.58 4.23
C LEU A 462 3.11 30.63 4.30
N THR A 463 3.41 31.89 3.94
CA THR A 463 2.40 32.96 3.90
C THR A 463 1.37 32.71 2.79
N ALA A 464 1.79 32.25 1.61
CA ALA A 464 0.86 31.87 0.53
C ALA A 464 -0.07 30.73 0.94
N LEU A 465 0.41 29.80 1.76
CA LEU A 465 -0.38 28.71 2.35
C LEU A 465 -1.24 29.16 3.57
N GLY A 466 -1.33 30.47 3.83
CA GLY A 466 -2.19 31.05 4.87
C GLY A 466 -1.62 31.07 6.28
N LEU A 467 -0.38 30.64 6.48
CA LEU A 467 0.26 30.77 7.77
C LEU A 467 0.62 32.24 8.02
N LYS A 468 0.58 32.66 9.27
CA LYS A 468 0.93 34.03 9.66
C LYS A 468 2.16 34.00 10.56
N GLN A 469 3.20 34.69 10.13
CA GLN A 469 4.41 34.86 10.94
C GLN A 469 4.13 35.73 12.16
N VAL A 470 4.64 35.35 13.33
CA VAL A 470 4.51 36.10 14.55
C VAL A 470 5.57 37.23 14.55
N PRO A 471 5.20 38.53 14.57
CA PRO A 471 6.16 39.64 14.42
C PRO A 471 7.29 39.63 15.44
N GLU A 472 6.99 39.28 16.70
CA GLU A 472 7.95 39.29 17.81
C GLU A 472 8.84 38.02 17.82
N SER A 473 8.53 37.03 16.98
CA SER A 473 9.25 35.76 16.88
C SER A 473 9.20 35.22 15.45
N PRO A 474 10.11 35.63 14.55
CA PRO A 474 10.06 35.29 13.11
C PRO A 474 10.15 33.81 12.77
N GLU A 475 10.56 32.99 13.74
CA GLU A 475 10.53 31.53 13.57
C GLU A 475 9.18 30.89 13.95
N CYS A 476 8.25 31.65 14.54
CA CYS A 476 6.94 31.15 14.96
C CYS A 476 5.88 31.48 13.92
N TRP A 477 5.09 30.46 13.57
CA TRP A 477 4.04 30.53 12.57
C TRP A 477 2.70 30.14 13.16
N LEU A 478 1.70 31.00 13.01
CA LEU A 478 0.31 30.69 13.34
C LEU A 478 -0.26 29.81 12.24
N ILE A 479 -0.87 28.70 12.61
CA ILE A 479 -1.42 27.71 11.70
C ILE A 479 -2.87 28.03 11.39
N PRO A 480 -3.27 28.09 10.11
CA PRO A 480 -4.66 28.35 9.75
C PRO A 480 -5.56 27.18 10.20
N PRO A 481 -6.83 27.44 10.56
CA PRO A 481 -7.70 26.43 11.20
C PRO A 481 -8.06 25.24 10.30
N HIS A 482 -7.89 25.35 8.98
CA HIS A 482 -8.14 24.26 8.05
C HIS A 482 -6.96 23.27 7.90
N ARG A 483 -5.75 23.64 8.34
CA ARG A 483 -4.55 22.81 8.30
C ARG A 483 -4.36 22.06 9.64
N LEU A 484 -5.04 20.91 9.74
CA LEU A 484 -5.00 20.08 10.95
C LEU A 484 -3.73 19.23 11.06
N ASP A 485 -3.00 19.12 9.99
CA ASP A 485 -1.77 18.32 9.80
C ASP A 485 -0.50 19.04 10.28
N LEU A 486 -0.49 20.38 10.27
CA LEU A 486 0.69 21.19 10.59
C LEU A 486 0.88 21.33 12.12
N THR A 487 1.60 20.39 12.71
CA THR A 487 1.77 20.31 14.17
C THR A 487 3.23 20.38 14.62
N ARG A 488 4.18 20.15 13.71
CA ARG A 488 5.61 20.02 14.00
C ARG A 488 6.45 20.86 13.02
N PRO A 489 7.70 21.19 13.38
CA PRO A 489 8.61 21.89 12.45
C PRO A 489 8.81 21.18 11.11
N CYS A 490 8.88 19.85 11.12
CA CYS A 490 9.05 19.07 9.88
C CYS A 490 7.85 19.20 8.94
N ASP A 491 6.64 19.42 9.47
CA ASP A 491 5.45 19.62 8.65
C ASP A 491 5.55 20.96 7.88
N LEU A 492 6.12 22.01 8.49
CA LEU A 492 6.38 23.28 7.80
C LEU A 492 7.52 23.18 6.78
N LEU A 493 8.55 22.37 7.06
CA LEU A 493 9.61 22.09 6.08
C LEU A 493 9.07 21.36 4.86
N GLU A 494 8.19 20.39 5.05
CA GLU A 494 7.50 19.67 3.98
C GLU A 494 6.75 20.66 3.08
N GLU A 495 5.96 21.57 3.68
CA GLU A 495 5.22 22.58 2.94
C GLU A 495 6.13 23.48 2.09
N ILE A 496 7.25 23.94 2.66
CA ILE A 496 8.22 24.77 1.92
C ILE A 496 8.83 23.97 0.76
N VAL A 497 9.30 22.75 1.02
CA VAL A 497 10.03 21.95 0.04
C VAL A 497 9.12 21.50 -1.11
N ARG A 498 7.88 21.04 -0.82
CA ARG A 498 6.94 20.59 -1.85
C ARG A 498 6.47 21.71 -2.77
N VAL A 499 6.25 22.94 -2.23
CA VAL A 499 5.84 24.10 -3.05
C VAL A 499 7.01 24.70 -3.81
N PHE A 500 8.22 24.71 -3.23
CA PHE A 500 9.43 25.12 -3.93
C PHE A 500 9.77 24.18 -5.09
N GLY A 501 9.51 22.89 -4.95
CA GLY A 501 9.83 21.83 -5.88
C GLY A 501 11.18 21.16 -5.60
N LEU A 502 11.16 19.83 -5.54
CA LEU A 502 12.34 19.01 -5.23
C LEU A 502 13.44 19.13 -6.29
N ASP A 503 13.06 19.38 -7.54
CA ASP A 503 14.01 19.56 -8.65
C ASP A 503 14.89 20.81 -8.49
N GLY A 504 14.42 21.80 -7.73
CA GLY A 504 15.18 22.98 -7.36
C GLY A 504 16.29 22.74 -6.32
N ILE A 505 16.32 21.53 -5.70
CA ILE A 505 17.29 21.17 -4.67
C ILE A 505 18.38 20.29 -5.29
N PRO A 506 19.63 20.75 -5.42
CA PRO A 506 20.67 19.99 -6.09
C PRO A 506 21.11 18.78 -5.26
N SER A 507 21.22 17.63 -5.93
CA SER A 507 21.81 16.44 -5.33
C SER A 507 23.28 16.63 -5.02
N ARG A 508 23.71 16.33 -3.79
CA ARG A 508 25.11 16.40 -3.36
C ARG A 508 25.66 15.01 -3.12
N PHE A 509 26.72 14.65 -3.81
CA PHE A 509 27.41 13.36 -3.65
C PHE A 509 28.56 13.38 -2.64
N SER A 510 28.88 14.52 -2.06
CA SER A 510 29.95 14.64 -1.06
C SER A 510 29.43 14.28 0.33
N GLY A 511 29.16 13.03 0.56
CA GLY A 511 28.99 12.52 1.92
C GLY A 511 30.34 12.45 2.63
N PRO A 512 30.44 12.76 3.94
CA PRO A 512 31.59 12.40 4.72
C PRO A 512 31.75 10.87 4.68
N PHE A 513 32.99 10.39 4.85
CA PHE A 513 33.24 8.96 5.03
C PHE A 513 32.29 8.40 6.10
N VAL A 514 31.50 7.42 5.73
CA VAL A 514 30.60 6.72 6.68
C VAL A 514 31.40 5.58 7.28
N ALA A 515 31.54 5.54 8.59
CA ALA A 515 32.17 4.44 9.28
C ALA A 515 31.39 3.14 9.03
N GLU A 516 32.11 2.05 8.78
CA GLU A 516 31.52 0.72 8.59
C GLU A 516 30.70 0.33 9.83
N SER A 517 29.50 -0.18 9.59
CA SER A 517 28.57 -0.62 10.64
C SER A 517 28.45 -2.15 10.65
N PRO A 518 28.01 -2.78 11.75
CA PRO A 518 27.69 -4.21 11.76
C PRO A 518 26.63 -4.60 10.71
N VAL A 519 25.76 -3.67 10.31
CA VAL A 519 24.78 -3.89 9.25
C VAL A 519 25.46 -4.01 7.90
N ASP A 520 26.48 -3.18 7.63
CA ASP A 520 27.26 -3.24 6.39
C ASP A 520 28.03 -4.56 6.30
N ALA A 521 28.61 -5.03 7.41
CA ALA A 521 29.30 -6.31 7.47
C ALA A 521 28.36 -7.47 7.15
N ALA A 522 27.13 -7.46 7.67
CA ALA A 522 26.11 -8.47 7.37
C ALA A 522 25.68 -8.41 5.90
N TYR A 523 25.47 -7.22 5.37
CA TYR A 523 25.12 -7.02 3.96
C TYR A 523 26.23 -7.52 3.03
N ASN A 524 27.48 -7.13 3.29
CA ASN A 524 28.63 -7.53 2.49
C ASN A 524 28.82 -9.04 2.50
N PHE A 525 28.67 -9.68 3.66
CA PHE A 525 28.71 -11.14 3.81
C PHE A 525 27.62 -11.81 2.95
N GLN A 526 26.38 -11.36 3.04
CA GLN A 526 25.28 -11.91 2.23
C GLN A 526 25.52 -11.70 0.73
N MET A 527 26.05 -10.55 0.32
CA MET A 527 26.39 -10.28 -1.08
C MET A 527 27.51 -11.18 -1.59
N GLU A 528 28.49 -11.52 -0.74
CA GLU A 528 29.53 -12.49 -1.09
C GLU A 528 28.95 -13.89 -1.31
N LEU A 529 28.05 -14.34 -0.43
CA LEU A 529 27.38 -15.64 -0.61
C LEU A 529 26.57 -15.68 -1.90
N ARG A 530 25.81 -14.60 -2.23
CA ARG A 530 25.07 -14.50 -3.50
C ARG A 530 25.98 -14.66 -4.71
N ARG A 531 27.10 -13.94 -4.73
CA ARG A 531 28.08 -14.02 -5.82
C ARG A 531 28.67 -15.42 -5.97
N LYS A 532 29.01 -16.08 -4.87
CA LYS A 532 29.52 -17.46 -4.87
C LYS A 532 28.49 -18.44 -5.41
N LEU A 533 27.23 -18.35 -4.95
CA LEU A 533 26.14 -19.23 -5.42
C LEU A 533 25.81 -18.98 -6.89
N ALA A 534 25.72 -17.74 -7.31
CA ALA A 534 25.51 -17.40 -8.71
C ALA A 534 26.65 -17.93 -9.61
N ALA A 535 27.91 -17.84 -9.16
CA ALA A 535 29.05 -18.40 -9.88
C ALA A 535 29.03 -19.93 -9.98
N LEU A 536 28.33 -20.62 -9.05
CA LEU A 536 28.07 -22.06 -9.09
C LEU A 536 26.86 -22.43 -9.97
N GLY A 537 26.22 -21.46 -10.64
CA GLY A 537 25.07 -21.66 -11.51
C GLY A 537 23.74 -21.78 -10.76
N PHE A 538 23.65 -21.27 -9.54
CA PHE A 538 22.37 -21.18 -8.82
C PHE A 538 21.63 -19.92 -9.17
N TYR A 539 20.30 -19.99 -9.20
CA TYR A 539 19.38 -18.88 -9.36
C TYR A 539 18.83 -18.47 -8.02
N GLU A 540 18.89 -17.15 -7.71
CA GLU A 540 18.26 -16.62 -6.51
C GLU A 540 16.74 -16.58 -6.68
N THR A 541 16.02 -17.04 -5.67
CA THR A 541 14.57 -16.93 -5.59
C THR A 541 14.19 -15.90 -4.53
N GLN A 542 13.05 -15.24 -4.74
CA GLN A 542 12.39 -14.41 -3.73
C GLN A 542 10.98 -14.93 -3.58
N THR A 543 10.78 -15.77 -2.57
CA THR A 543 9.47 -16.37 -2.32
C THR A 543 8.71 -15.58 -1.26
N ILE A 544 7.36 -15.70 -1.31
CA ILE A 544 6.48 -15.01 -0.37
C ILE A 544 6.75 -15.48 1.06
N LYS A 545 6.73 -14.54 2.02
CA LYS A 545 6.92 -14.83 3.45
C LYS A 545 5.65 -15.35 4.12
N LEU A 546 4.48 -15.00 3.59
CA LEU A 546 3.18 -15.52 4.03
C LEU A 546 2.82 -16.71 3.14
N ILE A 547 2.56 -17.86 3.75
CA ILE A 547 2.26 -19.11 3.04
C ILE A 547 1.00 -19.77 3.64
N ALA A 548 0.44 -20.74 2.93
CA ALA A 548 -0.65 -21.54 3.45
C ALA A 548 -0.18 -22.42 4.64
N SER A 549 -1.06 -22.64 5.61
CA SER A 549 -0.78 -23.49 6.77
C SER A 549 -0.35 -24.89 6.34
N GLU A 550 -1.02 -25.48 5.37
CA GLU A 550 -0.69 -26.83 4.82
C GLU A 550 0.74 -26.89 4.26
N SER A 551 1.19 -25.82 3.60
CA SER A 551 2.55 -25.73 3.07
C SER A 551 3.60 -25.66 4.19
N ALA A 552 3.24 -25.08 5.35
CA ALA A 552 4.11 -25.00 6.51
C ALA A 552 4.20 -26.33 7.27
N ASP A 553 3.11 -27.09 7.34
CA ASP A 553 3.06 -28.38 8.06
C ASP A 553 4.04 -29.40 7.49
N GLY A 554 4.30 -29.34 6.20
CA GLY A 554 5.29 -30.17 5.52
C GLY A 554 6.71 -29.70 5.59
N ALA A 555 6.99 -28.55 6.20
CA ALA A 555 8.33 -27.97 6.20
C ALA A 555 9.29 -28.79 7.08
N ILE A 556 10.52 -28.95 6.59
CA ILE A 556 11.64 -29.45 7.39
C ILE A 556 12.14 -28.28 8.20
N ALA A 557 11.78 -28.27 9.49
CA ALA A 557 12.02 -27.11 10.34
C ALA A 557 13.29 -27.25 11.18
N GLN A 558 14.02 -26.16 11.30
CA GLN A 558 15.16 -26.02 12.18
C GLN A 558 14.71 -25.60 13.59
N VAL A 559 15.32 -26.16 14.64
CA VAL A 559 15.07 -25.77 16.02
C VAL A 559 16.02 -24.66 16.47
N LYS A 560 15.56 -23.76 17.33
CA LYS A 560 16.28 -22.57 17.79
C LYS A 560 17.69 -22.86 18.36
N ASP A 561 17.83 -23.88 19.20
CA ASP A 561 19.05 -24.11 20.01
C ASP A 561 19.92 -25.28 19.56
N ALA A 562 19.38 -26.11 18.72
CA ALA A 562 20.06 -27.20 18.07
C ALA A 562 19.61 -27.21 16.63
N LEU A 563 20.28 -27.93 15.81
CA LEU A 563 19.90 -28.04 14.42
C LEU A 563 19.35 -29.45 14.09
N PRO A 564 18.65 -30.14 15.00
CA PRO A 564 18.03 -31.38 14.64
C PRO A 564 16.90 -31.13 13.68
N LEU A 565 16.79 -31.93 12.64
CA LEU A 565 15.61 -31.99 11.80
C LEU A 565 14.46 -32.48 12.65
N ARG A 566 13.44 -31.65 12.85
CA ARG A 566 12.21 -32.06 13.52
C ARG A 566 10.98 -31.65 12.70
N PRO A 567 9.85 -32.35 12.83
CA PRO A 567 8.60 -31.91 12.27
C PRO A 567 8.25 -30.52 12.84
N LEU A 568 7.65 -29.71 12.00
CA LEU A 568 7.02 -28.47 12.44
C LEU A 568 5.81 -28.85 13.31
N GLN A 569 5.66 -28.19 14.44
CA GLN A 569 4.49 -28.32 15.32
C GLN A 569 3.61 -27.09 15.14
N ASP A 570 2.29 -27.23 15.37
CA ASP A 570 1.35 -26.12 15.19
C ASP A 570 1.70 -24.90 16.08
N GLY A 571 2.21 -25.10 17.27
CA GLY A 571 2.69 -24.04 18.15
C GLY A 571 3.93 -23.28 17.65
N ASP A 572 4.63 -23.79 16.66
CA ASP A 572 5.80 -23.12 16.05
C ASP A 572 5.36 -22.08 14.98
N LEU A 573 4.12 -22.15 14.52
CA LEU A 573 3.63 -21.26 13.47
C LEU A 573 3.16 -19.92 14.03
N ILE A 574 3.51 -18.86 13.30
CA ILE A 574 3.00 -17.50 13.56
C ILE A 574 1.88 -17.24 12.57
N ARG A 575 0.65 -17.19 13.07
CA ARG A 575 -0.57 -17.01 12.28
C ARG A 575 -0.94 -15.54 12.18
N VAL A 576 -1.45 -15.13 11.02
CA VAL A 576 -2.03 -13.80 10.78
C VAL A 576 -3.46 -13.79 11.33
N SER A 577 -3.82 -12.76 12.11
CA SER A 577 -5.14 -12.64 12.74
C SER A 577 -6.28 -12.52 11.73
N LEU A 578 -6.06 -11.78 10.64
CA LEU A 578 -7.01 -11.57 9.53
C LEU A 578 -6.25 -11.73 8.21
N PRO A 579 -6.07 -12.98 7.72
CA PRO A 579 -5.36 -13.21 6.47
C PRO A 579 -6.19 -12.75 5.27
N LEU A 580 -5.52 -12.23 4.24
CA LEU A 580 -6.15 -11.86 2.96
C LEU A 580 -6.73 -13.08 2.21
N SER A 581 -6.10 -14.24 2.40
CA SER A 581 -6.57 -15.54 1.87
C SER A 581 -5.96 -16.67 2.70
N GLU A 582 -6.45 -17.90 2.51
CA GLU A 582 -5.89 -19.10 3.14
C GLU A 582 -4.43 -19.34 2.72
N ASP A 583 -4.06 -18.96 1.51
CA ASP A 583 -2.69 -19.05 0.98
C ASP A 583 -1.70 -18.09 1.67
N HIS A 584 -2.19 -17.11 2.44
CA HIS A 584 -1.39 -16.10 3.13
C HIS A 584 -1.67 -16.08 4.64
N SER A 585 -1.85 -17.24 5.23
CA SER A 585 -2.34 -17.38 6.62
C SER A 585 -1.25 -17.47 7.69
N VAL A 586 -0.03 -17.89 7.32
CA VAL A 586 1.08 -18.07 8.28
C VAL A 586 2.39 -17.51 7.74
N LEU A 587 3.27 -17.04 8.64
CA LEU A 587 4.63 -16.68 8.29
C LEU A 587 5.47 -17.95 8.07
N ARG A 588 6.27 -17.99 7.00
CA ARG A 588 7.08 -19.16 6.64
C ARG A 588 8.08 -19.55 7.74
N PRO A 589 8.04 -20.79 8.25
CA PRO A 589 9.00 -21.25 9.28
C PRO A 589 10.32 -21.75 8.69
N ALA A 590 10.42 -21.89 7.36
CA ALA A 590 11.56 -22.35 6.59
C ALA A 590 11.49 -21.85 5.15
N HIS A 591 12.61 -21.84 4.42
CA HIS A 591 12.62 -21.57 2.97
C HIS A 591 12.09 -22.74 2.13
N THR A 592 12.17 -23.95 2.66
CA THR A 592 11.84 -25.18 1.94
C THR A 592 10.50 -25.14 1.21
N PRO A 593 9.37 -24.68 1.80
CA PRO A 593 8.09 -24.62 1.09
C PRO A 593 8.13 -23.74 -0.17
N GLY A 594 8.71 -22.56 -0.08
CA GLY A 594 8.83 -21.64 -1.20
C GLY A 594 9.77 -22.14 -2.29
N LEU A 595 10.91 -22.73 -1.93
CA LEU A 595 11.85 -23.33 -2.87
C LEU A 595 11.24 -24.53 -3.60
N ILE A 596 10.48 -25.36 -2.90
CA ILE A 596 9.76 -26.50 -3.50
C ILE A 596 8.68 -25.98 -4.48
N ALA A 597 7.91 -24.99 -4.10
CA ALA A 597 6.90 -24.38 -4.99
C ALA A 597 7.54 -23.82 -6.27
N ALA A 598 8.68 -23.15 -6.14
CA ALA A 598 9.47 -22.69 -7.28
C ALA A 598 9.98 -23.85 -8.14
N ALA A 599 10.45 -24.95 -7.53
CA ALA A 599 10.90 -26.14 -8.23
C ALA A 599 9.77 -26.81 -9.01
N VAL A 600 8.60 -26.99 -8.42
CA VAL A 600 7.41 -27.52 -9.08
C VAL A 600 7.02 -26.67 -10.29
N ARG A 601 6.96 -25.36 -10.10
CA ARG A 601 6.60 -24.43 -11.20
C ARG A 601 7.55 -24.53 -12.38
N ASN A 602 8.86 -24.55 -12.12
CA ASN A 602 9.88 -24.63 -13.18
C ASN A 602 9.92 -26.02 -13.84
N SER A 603 9.76 -27.09 -13.06
CA SER A 603 9.65 -28.45 -13.60
C SER A 603 8.46 -28.58 -14.56
N ASN A 604 7.30 -28.00 -14.21
CA ASN A 604 6.11 -27.96 -15.06
C ASN A 604 6.32 -27.17 -16.36
N GLN A 605 7.30 -26.26 -16.39
CA GLN A 605 7.74 -25.54 -17.60
C GLN A 605 8.85 -26.29 -18.38
N GLY A 606 9.18 -27.51 -17.99
CA GLY A 606 10.14 -28.39 -18.72
C GLY A 606 11.61 -28.15 -18.31
N VAL A 607 11.90 -27.42 -17.24
CA VAL A 607 13.27 -27.25 -16.74
C VAL A 607 13.72 -28.55 -16.08
N SER A 608 14.77 -29.19 -16.61
CA SER A 608 15.26 -30.51 -16.14
C SER A 608 16.25 -30.45 -15.00
N GLY A 609 16.99 -29.35 -14.88
CA GLY A 609 18.00 -29.13 -13.78
C GLY A 609 17.63 -27.90 -12.97
N LEU A 610 17.42 -28.08 -11.67
CA LEU A 610 16.98 -27.03 -10.75
C LEU A 610 18.05 -26.75 -9.70
N ARG A 611 18.51 -25.51 -9.63
CA ARG A 611 19.49 -25.02 -8.67
C ARG A 611 19.04 -23.67 -8.15
N PHE A 612 18.39 -23.66 -7.00
CA PHE A 612 17.82 -22.48 -6.40
C PHE A 612 18.43 -22.18 -5.04
N PHE A 613 18.52 -20.91 -4.72
CA PHE A 613 18.82 -20.45 -3.36
C PHE A 613 17.99 -19.24 -3.01
N GLU A 614 17.80 -19.01 -1.72
CA GLU A 614 17.16 -17.82 -1.17
C GLU A 614 17.84 -17.41 0.13
N LEU A 615 18.25 -16.13 0.22
CA LEU A 615 18.67 -15.51 1.47
C LEU A 615 17.53 -14.66 2.03
N GLY A 616 17.11 -14.95 3.26
CA GLY A 616 16.00 -14.20 3.85
C GLY A 616 15.66 -14.68 5.25
N ARG A 617 14.53 -14.18 5.75
CA ARG A 617 14.05 -14.49 7.10
C ARG A 617 13.05 -15.62 7.09
N VAL A 618 13.18 -16.45 8.09
CA VAL A 618 12.17 -17.42 8.50
C VAL A 618 11.68 -17.08 9.91
N PHE A 619 10.47 -17.53 10.24
CA PHE A 619 9.75 -17.06 11.41
C PHE A 619 9.26 -18.23 12.24
N ARG A 620 9.41 -18.16 13.57
CA ARG A 620 8.95 -19.19 14.48
C ARG A 620 8.54 -18.63 15.83
N ASN A 621 7.50 -19.19 16.39
CA ASN A 621 7.13 -18.93 17.77
C ASN A 621 8.09 -19.67 18.70
N THR A 622 8.82 -18.94 19.53
CA THR A 622 9.82 -19.48 20.46
C THR A 622 9.30 -19.55 21.90
N GLY A 623 7.97 -19.40 22.09
CA GLY A 623 7.34 -19.56 23.40
C GLY A 623 7.53 -18.39 24.38
N GLY A 624 7.67 -17.17 23.85
CA GLY A 624 7.77 -15.95 24.67
C GLY A 624 8.64 -14.84 24.08
N GLY A 625 9.32 -15.12 22.96
CA GLY A 625 10.10 -14.14 22.23
C GLY A 625 9.24 -13.08 21.57
N LYS A 626 9.73 -11.84 21.49
CA LYS A 626 9.13 -10.72 20.77
C LYS A 626 10.11 -10.16 19.75
N GLY A 627 9.57 -9.69 18.62
CA GLY A 627 10.38 -9.04 17.58
C GLY A 627 11.47 -9.95 17.03
N ARG A 628 12.75 -9.60 17.22
CA ARG A 628 13.90 -10.32 16.63
C ARG A 628 14.09 -11.76 17.10
N ASP A 629 13.50 -12.15 18.22
CA ASP A 629 13.63 -13.51 18.74
C ASP A 629 12.84 -14.54 17.94
N ILE A 630 11.85 -14.08 17.17
CA ILE A 630 11.04 -14.93 16.28
C ILE A 630 11.57 -14.97 14.86
N GLU A 631 12.54 -14.13 14.50
CA GLU A 631 13.12 -14.01 13.17
C GLU A 631 14.52 -14.62 13.13
N THR A 632 14.80 -15.43 12.11
CA THR A 632 16.14 -15.97 11.84
C THR A 632 16.51 -15.71 10.39
N ASP A 633 17.67 -15.09 10.16
CA ASP A 633 18.23 -14.94 8.82
C ASP A 633 18.87 -16.26 8.40
N THR A 634 18.37 -16.84 7.30
CA THR A 634 18.81 -18.16 6.80
C THR A 634 19.09 -18.13 5.30
N LEU A 635 19.92 -19.07 4.87
CA LEU A 635 20.16 -19.42 3.48
C LEU A 635 19.48 -20.74 3.18
N GLY A 636 18.46 -20.72 2.33
CA GLY A 636 17.84 -21.92 1.75
C GLY A 636 18.51 -22.29 0.42
N ILE A 637 18.74 -23.54 0.18
CA ILE A 637 19.29 -24.09 -1.08
C ILE A 637 18.46 -25.27 -1.52
N LEU A 638 18.19 -25.38 -2.83
CA LEU A 638 17.55 -26.54 -3.44
C LEU A 638 18.30 -26.98 -4.70
N VAL A 639 18.55 -28.26 -4.83
CA VAL A 639 19.06 -28.89 -6.06
C VAL A 639 18.20 -30.10 -6.43
N SER A 640 17.92 -30.27 -7.75
CA SER A 640 17.16 -31.39 -8.29
C SER A 640 17.41 -31.55 -9.77
N GLY A 641 17.24 -32.77 -10.28
CA GLY A 641 17.29 -33.06 -11.72
C GLY A 641 18.68 -33.11 -12.31
N ASP A 642 18.82 -32.75 -13.57
CA ASP A 642 20.04 -32.86 -14.36
C ASP A 642 21.13 -31.87 -13.85
N ARG A 643 22.38 -32.31 -13.69
CA ARG A 643 23.52 -31.43 -13.34
C ARG A 643 23.87 -30.45 -14.44
N THR A 644 23.77 -30.87 -15.68
CA THR A 644 24.00 -30.07 -16.89
C THR A 644 22.78 -30.15 -17.80
N ALA A 645 22.62 -29.18 -18.69
CA ALA A 645 21.58 -29.27 -19.70
C ALA A 645 21.91 -30.41 -20.69
N ARG A 646 20.88 -31.21 -21.08
CA ARG A 646 21.05 -32.22 -22.09
C ARG A 646 21.51 -31.62 -23.40
N SER A 647 22.54 -32.19 -23.99
CA SER A 647 23.11 -31.75 -25.25
C SER A 647 23.54 -32.96 -26.09
N TRP A 648 23.99 -32.71 -27.31
CA TRP A 648 24.59 -33.77 -28.15
C TRP A 648 25.90 -34.29 -27.54
N ALA A 649 26.62 -33.49 -26.80
CA ALA A 649 27.87 -33.89 -26.12
C ALA A 649 27.60 -34.56 -24.76
N ASP A 650 26.49 -34.25 -24.11
CA ASP A 650 26.03 -34.88 -22.86
C ASP A 650 24.56 -35.27 -22.97
N PRO A 651 24.26 -36.40 -23.66
CA PRO A 651 22.88 -36.83 -23.88
C PRO A 651 22.23 -37.46 -22.65
N ARG A 652 23.02 -37.78 -21.61
CA ARG A 652 22.58 -38.39 -20.35
C ARG A 652 23.31 -37.74 -19.18
N PRO A 653 23.00 -36.46 -18.87
CA PRO A 653 23.66 -35.77 -17.79
C PRO A 653 23.47 -36.50 -16.46
N GLU A 654 24.48 -36.42 -15.62
CA GLU A 654 24.39 -36.91 -14.24
C GLU A 654 23.28 -36.19 -13.47
N GLN A 655 22.66 -36.94 -12.58
CA GLN A 655 21.61 -36.41 -11.71
C GLN A 655 22.21 -35.72 -10.48
N ALA A 656 21.54 -34.66 -10.03
CA ALA A 656 21.86 -34.01 -8.75
C ALA A 656 21.83 -35.01 -7.59
N SER A 657 22.74 -34.87 -6.68
CA SER A 657 22.94 -35.78 -5.56
C SER A 657 23.17 -34.99 -4.25
N PHE A 658 23.31 -35.71 -3.16
CA PHE A 658 23.63 -35.11 -1.86
C PHE A 658 25.01 -34.42 -1.86
N GLU A 659 25.93 -34.95 -2.66
CA GLU A 659 27.28 -34.42 -2.83
C GLU A 659 27.30 -33.02 -3.46
N ASP A 660 26.27 -32.66 -4.24
CA ASP A 660 26.16 -31.29 -4.76
C ASP A 660 25.98 -30.24 -3.65
N LEU A 661 25.25 -30.58 -2.58
CA LEU A 661 25.18 -29.71 -1.40
C LEU A 661 26.49 -29.61 -0.67
N LEU A 662 27.27 -30.73 -0.57
CA LEU A 662 28.61 -30.73 0.03
C LEU A 662 29.59 -29.87 -0.77
N ALA A 663 29.53 -29.96 -2.11
CA ALA A 663 30.36 -29.13 -2.99
C ALA A 663 30.04 -27.62 -2.83
N VAL A 664 28.77 -27.27 -2.73
CA VAL A 664 28.35 -25.89 -2.45
C VAL A 664 28.95 -25.42 -1.13
N MET A 665 28.86 -26.22 -0.07
CA MET A 665 29.39 -25.85 1.25
C MET A 665 30.92 -25.67 1.24
N ALA A 666 31.65 -26.51 0.48
CA ALA A 666 33.10 -26.35 0.34
C ALA A 666 33.49 -25.01 -0.31
N VAL A 667 32.66 -24.51 -1.23
CA VAL A 667 32.88 -23.20 -1.86
C VAL A 667 32.43 -22.03 -0.95
N LEU A 668 31.32 -22.18 -0.22
CA LEU A 668 30.82 -21.13 0.67
C LEU A 668 31.75 -20.92 1.86
N ALA A 669 32.37 -21.99 2.36
CA ALA A 669 33.24 -21.97 3.56
C ALA A 669 34.61 -22.67 3.34
N PRO A 670 35.46 -22.12 2.46
CA PRO A 670 36.73 -22.73 2.12
C PRO A 670 37.66 -22.78 3.37
N GLY A 671 38.28 -23.92 3.58
CA GLY A 671 39.18 -24.12 4.71
C GLY A 671 38.53 -24.45 6.05
N HIS A 672 37.22 -24.39 6.14
CA HIS A 672 36.43 -24.74 7.32
C HIS A 672 35.99 -26.21 7.26
N ARG A 673 35.85 -26.82 8.42
CA ARG A 673 35.46 -28.23 8.55
C ARG A 673 33.94 -28.38 8.67
N PHE A 674 33.34 -29.11 7.72
CA PHE A 674 31.94 -29.56 7.82
C PHE A 674 31.87 -30.93 8.48
N THR A 675 30.93 -31.03 9.41
CA THR A 675 30.56 -32.31 10.02
C THR A 675 29.07 -32.52 9.82
N LEU A 676 28.72 -33.67 9.25
CA LEU A 676 27.36 -34.10 9.08
C LEU A 676 27.01 -35.15 10.12
N THR A 677 25.97 -34.90 10.90
CA THR A 677 25.44 -35.89 11.84
C THR A 677 24.11 -36.41 11.27
N PRO A 678 24.02 -37.72 10.93
CA PRO A 678 22.78 -38.26 10.40
C PRO A 678 21.59 -38.03 11.34
N ALA A 679 20.53 -37.43 10.82
CA ALA A 679 19.27 -37.25 11.51
C ALA A 679 18.30 -38.36 11.13
N ARG A 680 17.36 -38.71 12.02
CA ARG A 680 16.34 -39.71 11.71
C ARG A 680 15.45 -39.22 10.54
N PRO A 681 15.22 -40.07 9.50
CA PRO A 681 14.28 -39.73 8.44
C PRO A 681 12.90 -39.46 9.01
N ARG A 682 12.20 -38.52 8.40
CA ARG A 682 10.81 -38.16 8.75
C ARG A 682 9.93 -38.37 7.53
N GLU A 683 8.61 -38.33 7.70
CA GLU A 683 7.65 -38.64 6.63
C GLU A 683 7.94 -37.95 5.29
N GLN A 684 8.47 -36.72 5.33
CA GLN A 684 8.76 -35.96 4.12
C GLN A 684 10.22 -35.96 3.69
N ALA A 685 11.13 -36.47 4.49
CA ALA A 685 12.54 -36.56 4.19
C ALA A 685 13.03 -38.02 4.23
N ALA A 686 13.57 -38.53 3.12
CA ALA A 686 14.17 -39.86 3.06
C ALA A 686 15.56 -39.90 3.71
N LEU A 687 16.30 -38.79 3.66
CA LEU A 687 17.58 -38.58 4.30
C LEU A 687 17.60 -37.23 4.97
N GLY A 688 18.25 -37.11 6.10
CA GLY A 688 18.50 -35.85 6.79
C GLY A 688 19.81 -35.88 7.53
N ALA A 689 20.47 -34.75 7.62
CA ALA A 689 21.69 -34.58 8.40
C ALA A 689 21.74 -33.18 9.01
N ASP A 690 22.14 -33.10 10.27
CA ASP A 690 22.49 -31.83 10.90
C ASP A 690 23.90 -31.42 10.45
N VAL A 691 24.03 -30.13 10.12
CA VAL A 691 25.27 -29.53 9.63
C VAL A 691 25.95 -28.75 10.73
N GLN A 692 27.19 -29.07 11.00
CA GLN A 692 28.08 -28.32 11.87
C GLN A 692 29.22 -27.72 11.05
N LEU A 693 29.56 -26.48 11.32
CA LEU A 693 30.72 -25.79 10.77
C LEU A 693 31.72 -25.54 11.93
N ASP A 694 32.91 -26.08 11.83
CA ASP A 694 33.92 -26.05 12.90
C ASP A 694 33.37 -26.47 14.29
N GLY A 695 32.52 -27.50 14.29
CA GLY A 695 31.89 -28.04 15.50
C GLY A 695 30.69 -27.22 16.02
N LYS A 696 30.34 -26.09 15.41
CA LYS A 696 29.16 -25.30 15.74
C LYS A 696 28.01 -25.67 14.80
N ALA A 697 26.87 -25.98 15.39
CA ALA A 697 25.68 -26.29 14.62
C ALA A 697 25.23 -25.07 13.80
N CYS A 698 25.03 -25.21 12.49
CA CYS A 698 24.69 -24.12 11.60
C CYS A 698 23.52 -24.38 10.63
N GLY A 699 22.98 -25.59 10.55
CA GLY A 699 21.88 -25.88 9.68
C GLY A 699 21.55 -27.34 9.48
N TYR A 700 20.82 -27.65 8.42
CA TYR A 700 20.52 -29.01 8.05
C TYR A 700 20.57 -29.23 6.54
N PHE A 701 20.77 -30.48 6.13
CA PHE A 701 20.56 -31.00 4.79
C PHE A 701 19.47 -32.08 4.82
N ALA A 702 18.69 -32.15 3.75
CA ALA A 702 17.71 -33.22 3.59
C ALA A 702 17.49 -33.59 2.13
N ARG A 703 17.06 -34.82 1.91
CA ARG A 703 16.48 -35.28 0.66
C ARG A 703 15.00 -35.56 0.89
N LEU A 704 14.13 -35.01 0.07
CA LEU A 704 12.70 -35.32 0.14
C LEU A 704 12.47 -36.81 -0.12
N SER A 705 11.42 -37.37 0.49
CA SER A 705 10.98 -38.72 0.18
C SER A 705 10.48 -38.82 -1.27
N LEU A 706 10.67 -39.95 -1.90
CA LEU A 706 10.17 -40.17 -3.28
C LEU A 706 8.65 -40.10 -3.34
N ALA A 707 7.95 -40.47 -2.27
CA ALA A 707 6.50 -40.32 -2.16
C ALA A 707 6.14 -38.83 -2.25
N ARG A 708 6.81 -37.97 -1.46
CA ARG A 708 6.56 -36.52 -1.48
C ARG A 708 6.91 -35.91 -2.84
N CYS A 709 8.00 -36.31 -3.46
CA CYS A 709 8.34 -35.83 -4.81
C CYS A 709 7.25 -36.16 -5.83
N ARG A 710 6.68 -37.38 -5.78
CA ARG A 710 5.59 -37.80 -6.66
C ARG A 710 4.30 -37.01 -6.42
N GLU A 711 3.91 -36.79 -5.18
CA GLU A 711 2.76 -35.94 -4.81
C GLU A 711 2.89 -34.53 -5.39
N LEU A 712 4.10 -33.99 -5.40
CA LEU A 712 4.42 -32.67 -5.95
C LEU A 712 4.58 -32.66 -7.47
N GLY A 713 4.48 -33.79 -8.14
CA GLY A 713 4.72 -33.90 -9.58
C GLY A 713 6.19 -33.80 -9.99
N LEU A 714 7.12 -33.93 -9.04
CA LEU A 714 8.56 -33.89 -9.30
C LEU A 714 9.06 -35.31 -9.61
N GLY A 715 9.55 -35.51 -10.82
CA GLY A 715 10.03 -36.82 -11.30
C GLY A 715 11.41 -37.21 -10.78
N GLN A 716 12.10 -36.30 -10.11
CA GLN A 716 13.52 -36.43 -9.68
C GLN A 716 13.66 -36.21 -8.17
N PRO A 717 14.70 -36.76 -7.53
CA PRO A 717 15.02 -36.49 -6.15
C PRO A 717 15.28 -34.98 -5.93
N VAL A 718 14.78 -34.47 -4.82
CA VAL A 718 14.99 -33.07 -4.41
C VAL A 718 15.84 -33.04 -3.13
N TYR A 719 16.91 -32.29 -3.18
CA TYR A 719 17.84 -32.08 -2.07
C TYR A 719 17.72 -30.64 -1.62
N VAL A 720 17.62 -30.41 -0.31
CA VAL A 720 17.48 -29.08 0.28
C VAL A 720 18.48 -28.87 1.41
N ALA A 721 18.88 -27.62 1.57
CA ALA A 721 19.67 -27.18 2.72
C ALA A 721 19.06 -25.92 3.29
N GLU A 722 19.17 -25.75 4.59
CA GLU A 722 18.87 -24.48 5.27
C GLU A 722 19.93 -24.21 6.33
N LEU A 723 20.55 -23.03 6.25
CA LEU A 723 21.72 -22.64 7.01
C LEU A 723 21.50 -21.30 7.73
N ASP A 724 21.88 -21.21 8.99
CA ASP A 724 21.81 -19.99 9.79
C ASP A 724 22.91 -19.00 9.36
N LEU A 725 22.51 -17.89 8.73
CA LEU A 725 23.45 -16.88 8.20
C LEU A 725 24.26 -16.19 9.28
N ARG A 726 23.69 -15.95 10.46
CA ARG A 726 24.40 -15.30 11.56
C ARG A 726 25.55 -16.18 12.06
N LYS A 727 25.27 -17.48 12.29
CA LYS A 727 26.27 -18.43 12.71
C LYS A 727 27.36 -18.62 11.66
N MET A 728 26.95 -18.67 10.37
CA MET A 728 27.95 -18.72 9.29
C MET A 728 28.82 -17.47 9.28
N GLN A 729 28.23 -16.28 9.39
CA GLN A 729 28.98 -15.02 9.43
C GLN A 729 29.97 -15.01 10.59
N GLU A 730 29.53 -15.34 11.81
CA GLU A 730 30.42 -15.39 12.99
C GLU A 730 31.63 -16.31 12.81
N ILE A 731 31.47 -17.42 12.09
CA ILE A 731 32.54 -18.38 11.84
C ILE A 731 33.45 -17.91 10.69
N LEU A 732 32.85 -17.53 9.57
CA LEU A 732 33.55 -17.25 8.32
C LEU A 732 34.27 -15.89 8.30
N THR A 733 33.80 -14.92 9.11
CA THR A 733 34.44 -13.61 9.26
C THR A 733 35.38 -13.52 10.44
N ALA A 734 35.63 -14.64 11.14
CA ALA A 734 36.61 -14.67 12.24
C ALA A 734 38.02 -14.37 11.71
N PRO A 735 38.86 -13.65 12.47
CA PRO A 735 40.18 -13.31 12.03
C PRO A 735 41.01 -14.56 11.69
N VAL A 736 41.56 -14.61 10.49
CA VAL A 736 42.44 -15.71 10.05
C VAL A 736 43.79 -15.52 10.67
N LYS A 737 44.30 -16.56 11.35
CA LYS A 737 45.65 -16.59 11.89
C LYS A 737 46.60 -17.24 10.89
N ALA A 738 47.61 -16.52 10.47
CA ALA A 738 48.65 -17.09 9.63
C ALA A 738 49.39 -18.20 10.38
N ALA A 739 49.64 -19.30 9.70
CA ALA A 739 50.49 -20.36 10.18
C ALA A 739 51.81 -20.36 9.40
N GLU A 740 52.89 -20.76 10.04
CA GLU A 740 54.19 -20.92 9.38
C GLU A 740 54.11 -21.97 8.28
N LEU A 741 54.71 -21.68 7.13
CA LEU A 741 54.79 -22.62 6.03
C LEU A 741 55.68 -23.79 6.43
N PRO A 742 55.30 -25.03 6.10
CA PRO A 742 56.12 -26.21 6.39
C PRO A 742 57.47 -26.16 5.68
N GLN A 743 58.54 -26.27 6.41
CA GLN A 743 59.89 -26.25 5.86
C GLN A 743 60.38 -27.66 5.46
N PHE A 744 59.77 -28.70 6.01
CA PHE A 744 60.21 -30.10 5.79
C PHE A 744 59.09 -30.86 5.03
N PRO A 745 59.45 -31.83 4.14
CA PRO A 745 58.47 -32.61 3.37
C PRO A 745 57.65 -33.53 4.27
N GLY A 746 56.44 -33.77 3.91
CA GLY A 746 55.60 -34.81 4.51
C GLY A 746 55.83 -36.17 3.87
N SER A 747 55.45 -37.22 4.60
CA SER A 747 55.47 -38.62 4.11
C SER A 747 54.09 -39.24 4.32
N SER A 748 53.56 -39.89 3.29
CA SER A 748 52.24 -40.50 3.34
C SER A 748 52.30 -42.02 3.62
N ARG A 749 51.21 -42.54 4.20
CA ARG A 749 50.86 -43.95 4.33
C ARG A 749 49.41 -44.17 4.03
N ASP A 750 49.14 -45.23 3.28
CA ASP A 750 47.77 -45.65 2.96
C ASP A 750 47.37 -46.82 3.83
N ALA A 751 46.10 -46.88 4.18
CA ALA A 751 45.52 -48.02 4.85
C ALA A 751 44.16 -48.34 4.27
N ALA A 752 44.00 -49.55 3.80
CA ALA A 752 42.71 -50.08 3.38
C ALA A 752 42.06 -50.84 4.53
N MET A 753 40.86 -50.47 4.86
CA MET A 753 40.11 -50.99 6.00
C MET A 753 38.84 -51.68 5.51
N GLU A 754 38.62 -52.89 5.95
CA GLU A 754 37.38 -53.61 5.76
C GLU A 754 36.54 -53.52 7.05
N LEU A 755 35.29 -53.12 6.94
CA LEU A 755 34.43 -52.88 8.09
C LEU A 755 32.96 -53.13 7.73
N PRO A 756 32.07 -53.29 8.73
CA PRO A 756 30.64 -53.42 8.50
C PRO A 756 30.10 -52.28 7.66
N LEU A 757 29.17 -52.55 6.71
CA LEU A 757 28.57 -51.56 5.82
C LEU A 757 27.91 -50.44 6.64
N SER A 758 27.34 -50.74 7.80
CA SER A 758 26.67 -49.80 8.72
C SER A 758 27.58 -48.87 9.48
N THR A 759 28.92 -49.08 9.46
CA THR A 759 29.85 -48.25 10.21
C THR A 759 29.93 -46.84 9.59
N PRO A 760 29.58 -45.76 10.32
CA PRO A 760 29.68 -44.41 9.79
C PRO A 760 31.13 -43.98 9.59
N ASN A 761 31.39 -43.17 8.56
CA ASN A 761 32.74 -42.60 8.38
C ASN A 761 33.15 -41.70 9.56
N ALA A 762 32.21 -41.08 10.23
CA ALA A 762 32.46 -40.29 11.45
C ALA A 762 33.11 -41.10 12.56
N ASP A 763 32.86 -42.40 12.66
CA ASP A 763 33.49 -43.24 13.70
C ASP A 763 34.94 -43.53 13.36
N ILE A 764 35.29 -43.66 12.07
CA ILE A 764 36.67 -43.74 11.61
C ILE A 764 37.42 -42.45 11.94
N VAL A 765 36.82 -41.31 11.57
CA VAL A 765 37.39 -39.98 11.84
C VAL A 765 37.62 -39.77 13.34
N LYS A 766 36.62 -40.07 14.18
CA LYS A 766 36.76 -39.98 15.66
C LYS A 766 37.86 -40.90 16.19
N ALA A 767 38.02 -42.10 15.64
CA ALA A 767 39.09 -43.02 16.03
C ALA A 767 40.44 -42.48 15.65
N VAL A 768 40.65 -41.96 14.46
CA VAL A 768 41.91 -41.31 14.01
C VAL A 768 42.24 -40.12 14.89
N GLU A 769 41.30 -39.24 15.16
CA GLU A 769 41.51 -38.04 16.01
C GLU A 769 41.81 -38.41 17.45
N SER A 770 41.26 -39.49 17.92
CA SER A 770 41.53 -39.99 19.28
C SER A 770 42.94 -40.52 19.50
N ALA A 771 43.65 -40.88 18.42
CA ALA A 771 45.06 -41.27 18.49
C ALA A 771 45.93 -40.10 18.96
N ARG A 772 45.51 -38.88 18.78
CA ARG A 772 46.24 -37.63 19.12
C ARG A 772 47.69 -37.66 18.64
N GLU A 773 47.91 -38.28 17.45
CA GLU A 773 49.26 -38.42 16.90
C GLU A 773 49.77 -37.04 16.45
N LYS A 774 50.91 -36.63 17.06
CA LYS A 774 51.42 -35.26 16.81
C LYS A 774 52.05 -35.09 15.44
N LEU A 775 52.48 -36.15 14.79
CA LEU A 775 53.10 -36.12 13.47
C LEU A 775 52.00 -36.20 12.33
N LEU A 776 50.77 -36.61 12.65
CA LEU A 776 49.71 -36.70 11.69
C LEU A 776 49.17 -35.29 11.37
N VAL A 777 49.42 -34.81 10.16
CA VAL A 777 49.01 -33.48 9.70
C VAL A 777 47.62 -33.51 9.06
N SER A 778 47.36 -34.51 8.24
CA SER A 778 46.07 -34.67 7.55
C SER A 778 45.79 -36.13 7.22
N TYR A 779 44.54 -36.41 6.99
CA TYR A 779 44.06 -37.70 6.51
C TYR A 779 42.89 -37.50 5.55
N SER A 780 42.78 -38.34 4.51
CA SER A 780 41.70 -38.26 3.53
C SER A 780 41.28 -39.64 3.07
N CYS A 781 39.97 -39.85 2.93
CA CYS A 781 39.41 -41.02 2.30
C CYS A 781 39.51 -40.85 0.78
N PHE A 782 40.16 -41.80 0.08
CA PHE A 782 40.29 -41.72 -1.36
C PHE A 782 39.56 -42.85 -2.12
N ASP A 783 39.13 -43.92 -1.41
CA ASP A 783 38.34 -44.98 -2.04
C ASP A 783 37.33 -45.59 -1.07
N VAL A 784 36.15 -45.95 -1.61
CA VAL A 784 35.10 -46.66 -0.89
C VAL A 784 34.52 -47.71 -1.82
N PHE A 785 34.77 -48.97 -1.51
CA PHE A 785 34.29 -50.10 -2.30
C PHE A 785 33.25 -50.93 -1.53
N THR A 786 32.13 -51.23 -2.19
CA THR A 786 31.05 -52.11 -1.72
C THR A 786 30.75 -53.13 -2.79
N ASP A 787 30.44 -54.35 -2.39
CA ASP A 787 30.09 -55.42 -3.35
C ASP A 787 28.71 -56.01 -3.00
N PRO A 788 27.63 -55.53 -3.62
CA PRO A 788 26.28 -56.10 -3.38
C PRO A 788 26.15 -57.59 -3.81
N SER A 789 27.05 -58.09 -4.69
CA SER A 789 27.04 -59.48 -5.10
C SER A 789 27.70 -60.42 -4.09
N GLY A 790 28.56 -59.89 -3.23
CA GLY A 790 29.30 -60.68 -2.25
C GLY A 790 30.44 -61.50 -2.80
N GLU A 791 30.77 -61.35 -4.12
CA GLU A 791 31.82 -62.14 -4.77
C GLU A 791 33.25 -61.70 -4.34
N LYS A 792 33.47 -60.38 -4.23
CA LYS A 792 34.79 -59.77 -3.88
C LYS A 792 34.89 -59.33 -2.46
N LEU A 793 33.74 -58.96 -1.87
CA LEU A 793 33.61 -58.47 -0.50
C LEU A 793 32.24 -58.91 0.05
N PRO A 794 32.12 -59.45 1.26
CA PRO A 794 30.80 -59.75 1.84
C PRO A 794 29.83 -58.61 1.71
N ALA A 795 28.59 -58.91 1.33
CA ALA A 795 27.56 -57.85 1.02
C ALA A 795 27.22 -56.95 2.22
N ASP A 796 27.46 -57.39 3.45
CA ASP A 796 27.32 -56.63 4.72
C ASP A 796 28.55 -55.81 5.09
N ARG A 797 29.62 -55.82 4.28
CA ARG A 797 30.87 -55.13 4.51
C ARG A 797 31.19 -54.10 3.41
N LYS A 798 32.06 -53.15 3.75
CA LYS A 798 32.65 -52.20 2.82
C LYS A 798 34.16 -52.11 3.06
N SER A 799 34.89 -51.79 2.00
CA SER A 799 36.32 -51.45 2.08
C SER A 799 36.46 -49.93 1.94
N ILE A 800 37.18 -49.29 2.87
CA ILE A 800 37.47 -47.87 2.81
C ILE A 800 38.98 -47.69 2.85
N ALA A 801 39.53 -46.89 1.94
CA ALA A 801 40.95 -46.58 1.91
C ALA A 801 41.22 -45.12 2.26
N TYR A 802 42.16 -44.92 3.16
CA TYR A 802 42.61 -43.64 3.62
C TYR A 802 44.10 -43.43 3.38
N THR A 803 44.45 -42.19 2.98
CA THR A 803 45.81 -41.67 3.00
C THR A 803 46.02 -40.84 4.26
N PHE A 804 47.11 -41.08 4.98
CA PHE A 804 47.54 -40.38 6.17
C PHE A 804 48.87 -39.67 5.90
N LEU A 805 48.90 -38.32 6.07
CA LEU A 805 50.12 -37.51 5.86
C LEU A 805 50.76 -37.17 7.19
N TYR A 806 52.02 -37.55 7.31
CA TYR A 806 52.85 -37.30 8.51
C TYR A 806 53.94 -36.28 8.21
N ARG A 807 54.20 -35.38 9.13
CA ARG A 807 55.18 -34.31 9.01
C ARG A 807 55.63 -33.86 10.40
N ASP A 808 56.92 -33.50 10.52
CA ASP A 808 57.43 -32.79 11.68
C ASP A 808 57.81 -31.36 11.29
N PRO A 809 57.46 -30.32 12.06
CA PRO A 809 57.84 -28.96 11.75
C PRO A 809 59.31 -28.65 11.88
N ALA A 810 60.06 -29.45 12.63
CA ALA A 810 61.49 -29.23 12.97
C ALA A 810 62.47 -30.06 12.14
N LYS A 811 62.03 -31.17 11.48
CA LYS A 811 62.93 -32.08 10.75
C LYS A 811 62.24 -32.93 9.71
N THR A 812 63.01 -33.49 8.78
CA THR A 812 62.54 -34.53 7.87
C THR A 812 62.39 -35.85 8.64
N LEU A 813 61.25 -36.49 8.54
CA LEU A 813 60.93 -37.75 9.19
C LEU A 813 61.64 -38.93 8.47
N THR A 814 62.17 -39.87 9.23
CA THR A 814 62.61 -41.15 8.70
C THR A 814 61.44 -42.10 8.48
N ALA A 815 61.63 -43.12 7.61
CA ALA A 815 60.60 -44.12 7.35
C ALA A 815 60.18 -44.83 8.66
N ALA A 816 61.09 -45.17 9.56
CA ALA A 816 60.79 -45.80 10.84
C ALA A 816 59.94 -44.93 11.78
N GLU A 817 60.17 -43.60 11.83
CA GLU A 817 59.35 -42.67 12.60
C GLU A 817 57.92 -42.56 12.05
N VAL A 818 57.82 -42.50 10.73
CA VAL A 818 56.49 -42.45 10.05
C VAL A 818 55.72 -43.76 10.30
N ASP A 819 56.43 -44.95 10.18
CA ASP A 819 55.75 -46.22 10.39
C ASP A 819 55.32 -46.39 11.84
N ALA A 820 56.15 -45.95 12.81
CA ALA A 820 55.78 -45.99 14.23
C ALA A 820 54.53 -45.05 14.52
N ALA A 821 54.49 -43.87 13.95
CA ALA A 821 53.35 -42.96 14.07
C ALA A 821 52.07 -43.55 13.42
N HIS A 822 52.27 -44.14 12.24
CA HIS A 822 51.14 -44.79 11.50
C HIS A 822 50.59 -45.98 12.31
N GLN A 823 51.44 -46.82 12.90
CA GLN A 823 50.99 -47.93 13.74
C GLN A 823 50.15 -47.46 14.95
N ARG A 824 50.49 -46.31 15.55
CA ARG A 824 49.66 -45.73 16.64
C ARG A 824 48.27 -45.33 16.17
N VAL A 825 48.15 -44.78 14.95
CA VAL A 825 46.86 -44.47 14.33
C VAL A 825 46.09 -45.74 13.99
N LEU A 826 46.71 -46.72 13.35
CA LEU A 826 46.12 -48.02 13.06
C LEU A 826 45.58 -48.73 14.29
N LYS A 827 46.38 -48.71 15.40
CA LYS A 827 45.97 -49.26 16.68
C LYS A 827 44.73 -48.58 17.23
N ALA A 828 44.66 -47.23 17.19
CA ALA A 828 43.45 -46.47 17.64
C ALA A 828 42.21 -46.80 16.79
N LEU A 829 42.40 -47.04 15.49
CA LEU A 829 41.33 -47.50 14.60
C LEU A 829 40.83 -48.88 15.00
N THR A 830 41.75 -49.85 15.20
CA THR A 830 41.43 -51.22 15.62
C THR A 830 40.72 -51.23 16.98
N ASP A 831 41.19 -50.44 17.94
CA ASP A 831 40.64 -50.42 19.29
C ASP A 831 39.24 -49.79 19.37
N LYS A 832 38.93 -48.85 18.48
CA LYS A 832 37.70 -48.05 18.56
C LYS A 832 36.65 -48.34 17.52
N VAL A 833 37.03 -48.86 16.33
CA VAL A 833 36.07 -49.19 15.28
C VAL A 833 35.76 -50.69 15.30
N LYS A 834 34.59 -51.02 15.76
CA LYS A 834 34.17 -52.44 15.88
C LYS A 834 34.09 -53.12 14.51
N GLY A 835 34.68 -54.30 14.44
CA GLY A 835 34.65 -55.15 13.24
C GLY A 835 35.55 -54.68 12.11
N LEU A 836 36.49 -53.76 12.40
CA LEU A 836 37.53 -53.32 11.47
C LEU A 836 38.63 -54.36 11.34
N SER A 837 39.03 -54.62 10.11
CA SER A 837 40.25 -55.35 9.76
C SER A 837 41.02 -54.60 8.65
N PHE A 838 42.33 -54.62 8.71
CA PHE A 838 43.17 -54.09 7.62
C PHE A 838 43.42 -55.15 6.56
N ARG A 839 43.41 -54.70 5.30
CA ARG A 839 43.79 -55.55 4.18
C ARG A 839 45.31 -55.55 3.97
#